data_e80e1a5d9d9f8de373cad018c4e25f9d
#
_entry.id   e80e1a5d9d9f8de373cad018c4e25f9d
#
_cell.length_a   1.000
_cell.length_b   1.000
_cell.length_c   1.000
_cell.angle_alpha   90.00
_cell.angle_beta   90.00
_cell.angle_gamma   90.00
#
_symmetry.space_group_name_H-M   'P 1'
#
loop_
_entity.id
_entity.type
_entity.pdbx_description
1 polymer ?
#
loop_
_entity_poly.entity_id
_entity_poly.type
_entity_poly.pdbx_seq_one_letter_code
_entity_poly.pdbx_strand_id
1 'polypeptide(L)'
;MKEENEIMNEQPTASYTDDNIRHLSDMEHVRTRPGMYIGRLGDGNLPEDGIYVLLKEVVDNSIDEFRMNAGKRIEVEINENRSVSVRDYGRGIPQGKLVEAVSMLNTGGKYDSKAFKKSVGLNGVGVKAVNALSSRFEVKSFRDGKVRALTFERGVLKSDTTEKTDDENGTYIFFQPDDTLFIGYSFHDDIVETMLRNYTYLNTGLAIMYNGRRILSRNGLVDLLNDTMTTDGLYPIIHAKGEDIEIAFTHTDQYGEEYHSFVNGQHTTQGGTHQSAFKEHIARTIKEFFNKNYEFGDIRNGLVAAIAINVEEPMFESQTKIKLGSLQMAPGGESINKYVGDFIKREIDNFLHIHPDVAEVMKQKIEESEKERKAMAGVTKLARERSKKANLHNKKLRDCRIHFSDAKNNRKEESSIFITEGLSASGSITKSRDVNTQAVFSLRGKPLNSFGLTKKVVYENEEFNLLQAALDIEEGLDTLRYNKVIVATDADVDGMHIRLLIITFFLQFFPELIKKGHVFVLQTPLFRVRNRRTKIKDKAVIADADKKLAKGERKSDFITRYCYSEEERVAAIRALGPDPEITRFKGLGEISPDEFVHFIGPDMRLEQVTLHKTDQVQKLLAYYMGKNTPERQNFIIDNLVIEEDLPEEEETQF
;
A
#
# COMPACT_ATOMS: atom_id res chain seq x y z
N MET A 1 -1.46 36.54 60.56
CA MET A 1 -2.21 37.26 59.55
C MET A 1 -1.33 37.39 58.34
N LYS A 2 -1.45 36.48 57.42
CA LYS A 2 -1.00 36.57 56.01
C LYS A 2 -2.04 35.78 55.23
N GLU A 3 -2.83 36.52 54.47
CA GLU A 3 -3.74 35.97 53.48
C GLU A 3 -2.91 35.44 52.31
N GLU A 4 -2.96 34.14 52.05
CA GLU A 4 -2.46 33.54 50.83
C GLU A 4 -3.59 33.59 49.79
N ASN A 5 -3.39 34.44 48.77
CA ASN A 5 -4.22 34.48 47.57
C ASN A 5 -3.99 33.19 46.75
N GLU A 6 -4.90 32.27 46.79
CA GLU A 6 -5.05 31.20 45.80
C GLU A 6 -5.57 31.83 44.50
N ILE A 7 -4.65 31.99 43.53
CA ILE A 7 -5.05 32.25 42.14
C ILE A 7 -5.50 30.91 41.54
N MET A 8 -6.83 30.68 41.59
CA MET A 8 -7.45 29.61 40.81
C MET A 8 -7.28 29.94 39.31
N ASN A 9 -6.49 29.14 38.61
CA ASN A 9 -6.46 29.08 37.16
C ASN A 9 -7.79 28.51 36.66
N GLU A 10 -8.77 29.36 36.38
CA GLU A 10 -9.94 29.01 35.62
C GLU A 10 -9.50 28.70 34.18
N GLN A 11 -9.44 27.42 33.81
CA GLN A 11 -9.47 27.03 32.40
C GLN A 11 -10.82 27.52 31.86
N PRO A 12 -10.85 28.19 30.69
CA PRO A 12 -12.11 28.58 30.08
C PRO A 12 -12.88 27.32 29.70
N THR A 13 -13.85 26.95 30.46
CA THR A 13 -14.87 25.98 30.08
C THR A 13 -15.59 26.58 28.88
N ALA A 14 -15.38 25.99 27.68
CA ALA A 14 -16.10 26.37 26.49
C ALA A 14 -17.60 26.25 26.81
N SER A 15 -18.30 27.40 26.97
CA SER A 15 -19.73 27.42 27.23
C SER A 15 -20.44 26.86 25.99
N TYR A 16 -21.11 25.72 26.17
CA TYR A 16 -21.98 25.15 25.14
C TYR A 16 -23.32 25.85 25.22
N THR A 17 -23.58 26.76 24.30
CA THR A 17 -24.79 27.59 24.20
C THR A 17 -25.51 27.33 22.88
N ASP A 18 -26.74 27.83 22.73
CA ASP A 18 -27.55 27.71 21.51
C ASP A 18 -26.83 28.28 20.29
N ASP A 19 -25.97 29.27 20.45
CA ASP A 19 -25.14 29.86 19.37
C ASP A 19 -24.08 28.88 18.82
N ASN A 20 -23.76 27.81 19.54
CA ASN A 20 -22.85 26.78 19.09
C ASN A 20 -23.53 25.73 18.18
N ILE A 21 -24.87 25.75 18.09
CA ILE A 21 -25.67 24.86 17.25
C ILE A 21 -26.01 25.59 15.96
N ARG A 22 -25.35 25.18 14.86
CA ARG A 22 -25.61 25.75 13.54
C ARG A 22 -25.86 24.66 12.51
N HIS A 23 -26.74 24.94 11.55
CA HIS A 23 -26.95 24.10 10.39
C HIS A 23 -25.89 24.42 9.35
N LEU A 24 -25.28 23.39 8.76
CA LEU A 24 -24.33 23.50 7.65
C LEU A 24 -25.07 23.15 6.34
N SER A 25 -24.79 23.86 5.27
CA SER A 25 -25.19 23.42 3.94
C SER A 25 -24.48 22.13 3.55
N ASP A 26 -25.00 21.41 2.56
CA ASP A 26 -24.41 20.15 2.07
C ASP A 26 -22.92 20.29 1.78
N MET A 27 -22.54 21.34 1.02
CA MET A 27 -21.14 21.58 0.64
C MET A 27 -20.26 21.95 1.83
N GLU A 28 -20.76 22.75 2.77
CA GLU A 28 -20.04 23.10 4.00
C GLU A 28 -19.82 21.87 4.88
N HIS A 29 -20.84 20.99 5.00
CA HIS A 29 -20.72 19.77 5.76
C HIS A 29 -19.63 18.85 5.19
N VAL A 30 -19.61 18.64 3.87
CA VAL A 30 -18.56 17.84 3.19
C VAL A 30 -17.17 18.42 3.48
N ARG A 31 -17.00 19.72 3.37
CA ARG A 31 -15.71 20.39 3.64
C ARG A 31 -15.29 20.33 5.10
N THR A 32 -16.26 20.37 6.02
CA THR A 32 -15.99 20.32 7.47
C THR A 32 -15.66 18.90 7.94
N ARG A 33 -16.22 17.88 7.30
CA ARG A 33 -16.09 16.46 7.64
C ARG A 33 -15.73 15.60 6.43
N PRO A 34 -14.64 15.90 5.71
CA PRO A 34 -14.27 15.19 4.47
C PRO A 34 -14.08 13.68 4.69
N GLY A 35 -13.57 13.28 5.86
CA GLY A 35 -13.35 11.88 6.21
C GLY A 35 -14.59 10.99 6.17
N MET A 36 -15.79 11.56 6.32
CA MET A 36 -17.05 10.81 6.20
C MET A 36 -17.37 10.43 4.74
N TYR A 37 -16.83 11.17 3.77
CA TYR A 37 -17.15 11.02 2.34
C TYR A 37 -16.03 10.34 1.54
N ILE A 38 -14.78 10.64 1.87
CA ILE A 38 -13.62 10.17 1.11
C ILE A 38 -12.62 9.40 1.97
N GLY A 39 -12.92 9.17 3.25
CA GLY A 39 -11.99 8.52 4.16
C GLY A 39 -10.80 9.42 4.51
N ARG A 40 -9.61 8.87 4.52
CA ARG A 40 -8.37 9.58 4.84
C ARG A 40 -8.07 10.64 3.77
N LEU A 41 -7.69 11.87 4.17
CA LEU A 41 -7.22 12.89 3.22
C LEU A 41 -5.91 12.46 2.54
N GLY A 42 -4.88 12.20 3.33
CA GLY A 42 -3.58 11.75 2.85
C GLY A 42 -2.82 12.77 2.00
N ASP A 43 -1.64 12.36 1.56
CA ASP A 43 -0.74 13.16 0.71
C ASP A 43 -0.56 12.55 -0.71
N GLY A 44 -1.24 11.44 -1.00
CA GLY A 44 -1.19 10.72 -2.27
C GLY A 44 -0.21 9.56 -2.31
N ASN A 45 0.49 9.26 -1.21
CA ASN A 45 1.43 8.14 -1.17
C ASN A 45 0.75 6.76 -1.04
N LEU A 46 -0.53 6.73 -0.66
CA LEU A 46 -1.30 5.49 -0.50
C LEU A 46 -2.50 5.45 -1.44
N PRO A 47 -2.84 4.27 -2.00
CA PRO A 47 -3.98 4.12 -2.91
C PRO A 47 -5.34 4.49 -2.28
N GLU A 48 -5.45 4.49 -0.95
CA GLU A 48 -6.65 4.84 -0.19
C GLU A 48 -6.75 6.34 0.14
N ASP A 49 -5.77 7.15 -0.25
CA ASP A 49 -5.78 8.58 0.01
C ASP A 49 -6.89 9.29 -0.77
N GLY A 50 -7.45 10.31 -0.15
CA GLY A 50 -8.67 10.97 -0.62
C GLY A 50 -8.61 11.51 -2.03
N ILE A 51 -7.44 11.94 -2.53
CA ILE A 51 -7.29 12.42 -3.92
C ILE A 51 -7.63 11.32 -4.94
N TYR A 52 -7.26 10.04 -4.65
CA TYR A 52 -7.62 8.92 -5.51
C TYR A 52 -9.10 8.56 -5.39
N VAL A 53 -9.71 8.77 -4.21
CA VAL A 53 -11.16 8.60 -4.04
C VAL A 53 -11.91 9.64 -4.87
N LEU A 54 -11.45 10.91 -4.92
CA LEU A 54 -12.03 11.92 -5.79
C LEU A 54 -11.97 11.52 -7.28
N LEU A 55 -10.80 11.08 -7.75
CA LEU A 55 -10.64 10.59 -9.13
C LEU A 55 -11.56 9.40 -9.41
N LYS A 56 -11.62 8.44 -8.49
CA LYS A 56 -12.45 7.25 -8.58
C LYS A 56 -13.93 7.57 -8.71
N GLU A 57 -14.46 8.49 -7.92
CA GLU A 57 -15.88 8.87 -7.97
C GLU A 57 -16.27 9.51 -9.30
N VAL A 58 -15.33 10.20 -9.98
CA VAL A 58 -15.57 10.73 -11.32
C VAL A 58 -15.52 9.63 -12.37
N VAL A 59 -14.49 8.78 -12.32
CA VAL A 59 -14.32 7.66 -13.28
C VAL A 59 -15.47 6.65 -13.15
N ASP A 60 -15.92 6.33 -11.93
CA ASP A 60 -17.05 5.43 -11.68
C ASP A 60 -18.33 5.85 -12.43
N ASN A 61 -18.60 7.15 -12.51
CA ASN A 61 -19.75 7.65 -13.25
C ASN A 61 -19.60 7.42 -14.77
N SER A 62 -18.41 7.56 -15.30
CA SER A 62 -18.09 7.29 -16.70
C SER A 62 -18.14 5.78 -17.02
N ILE A 63 -17.74 4.92 -16.07
CA ILE A 63 -17.86 3.47 -16.18
C ILE A 63 -19.34 3.03 -16.19
N ASP A 64 -20.19 3.67 -15.39
CA ASP A 64 -21.62 3.36 -15.39
C ASP A 64 -22.26 3.66 -16.76
N GLU A 65 -21.85 4.70 -17.47
CA GLU A 65 -22.29 4.97 -18.84
C GLU A 65 -21.85 3.86 -19.81
N PHE A 66 -20.60 3.40 -19.70
CA PHE A 66 -20.12 2.26 -20.50
C PHE A 66 -20.94 0.99 -20.24
N ARG A 67 -21.25 0.67 -18.98
CA ARG A 67 -22.09 -0.49 -18.60
C ARG A 67 -23.51 -0.37 -19.13
N MET A 68 -23.99 0.84 -19.34
CA MET A 68 -25.27 1.10 -20.01
C MET A 68 -25.17 1.06 -21.54
N ASN A 69 -24.07 0.53 -22.10
CA ASN A 69 -23.75 0.51 -23.51
C ASN A 69 -23.67 1.90 -24.16
N ALA A 70 -23.37 2.92 -23.40
CA ALA A 70 -23.18 4.27 -23.87
C ALA A 70 -21.71 4.69 -23.78
N GLY A 71 -21.08 4.87 -24.93
CA GLY A 71 -19.66 5.18 -25.05
C GLY A 71 -18.75 3.95 -24.89
N LYS A 72 -17.53 4.05 -25.43
CA LYS A 72 -16.51 2.97 -25.34
C LYS A 72 -15.14 3.51 -24.98
N ARG A 73 -15.05 4.82 -24.75
CA ARG A 73 -13.80 5.51 -24.46
C ARG A 73 -13.99 6.47 -23.28
N ILE A 74 -13.01 6.49 -22.40
CA ILE A 74 -12.87 7.48 -21.32
C ILE A 74 -11.48 8.09 -21.44
N GLU A 75 -11.36 9.39 -21.33
CA GLU A 75 -10.10 10.11 -21.32
C GLU A 75 -9.87 10.66 -19.92
N VAL A 76 -8.69 10.41 -19.37
CA VAL A 76 -8.25 10.85 -18.04
C VAL A 76 -6.92 11.57 -18.21
N GLU A 77 -6.86 12.82 -17.78
CA GLU A 77 -5.63 13.59 -17.80
C GLU A 77 -5.34 14.14 -16.39
N ILE A 78 -4.12 13.98 -15.96
CA ILE A 78 -3.59 14.57 -14.73
C ILE A 78 -2.42 15.46 -15.12
N ASN A 79 -2.57 16.75 -14.86
CA ASN A 79 -1.60 17.76 -15.24
C ASN A 79 -0.54 17.98 -14.15
N GLU A 80 0.60 18.59 -14.52
CA GLU A 80 1.67 18.95 -13.59
C GLU A 80 1.21 19.87 -12.43
N ASN A 81 0.18 20.69 -12.67
CA ASN A 81 -0.46 21.53 -11.65
C ASN A 81 -1.41 20.75 -10.73
N ARG A 82 -1.43 19.41 -10.82
CA ARG A 82 -2.25 18.50 -10.03
C ARG A 82 -3.77 18.63 -10.27
N SER A 83 -4.17 19.24 -11.38
CA SER A 83 -5.55 19.23 -11.84
C SER A 83 -5.85 17.96 -12.62
N VAL A 84 -7.09 17.52 -12.55
CA VAL A 84 -7.57 16.29 -13.18
C VAL A 84 -8.70 16.62 -14.14
N SER A 85 -8.70 16.02 -15.33
CA SER A 85 -9.84 16.02 -16.21
C SER A 85 -10.26 14.60 -16.60
N VAL A 86 -11.57 14.38 -16.67
CA VAL A 86 -12.16 13.12 -17.12
C VAL A 86 -13.24 13.42 -18.14
N ARG A 87 -13.16 12.80 -19.32
CA ARG A 87 -14.16 12.90 -20.40
C ARG A 87 -14.68 11.51 -20.75
N ASP A 88 -15.97 11.32 -20.65
CA ASP A 88 -16.67 10.18 -21.25
C ASP A 88 -17.43 10.58 -22.51
N TYR A 89 -17.82 9.58 -23.28
CA TYR A 89 -18.61 9.71 -24.50
C TYR A 89 -19.92 8.95 -24.35
N GLY A 90 -20.51 9.05 -23.15
CA GLY A 90 -21.81 8.50 -22.81
C GLY A 90 -22.97 9.39 -23.25
N ARG A 91 -24.09 9.28 -22.53
CA ARG A 91 -25.34 10.03 -22.87
C ARG A 91 -25.30 11.49 -22.43
N GLY A 92 -24.38 11.85 -21.55
CA GLY A 92 -24.35 13.14 -20.87
C GLY A 92 -25.40 13.28 -19.77
N ILE A 93 -25.09 14.03 -18.73
CA ILE A 93 -26.01 14.32 -17.62
C ILE A 93 -27.19 15.16 -18.14
N PRO A 94 -28.45 14.87 -17.74
CA PRO A 94 -29.59 15.68 -18.11
C PRO A 94 -29.38 17.16 -17.75
N GLN A 95 -29.31 18.02 -18.76
CA GLN A 95 -28.88 19.43 -18.61
C GLN A 95 -29.79 20.23 -17.66
N GLY A 96 -31.10 19.95 -17.62
CA GLY A 96 -32.04 20.62 -16.72
C GLY A 96 -31.79 20.35 -15.23
N LYS A 97 -31.06 19.29 -14.90
CA LYS A 97 -30.76 18.87 -13.53
C LYS A 97 -29.26 18.85 -13.21
N LEU A 98 -28.44 19.47 -14.05
CA LEU A 98 -27.00 19.42 -13.96
C LEU A 98 -26.48 20.05 -12.66
N VAL A 99 -27.03 21.17 -12.20
CA VAL A 99 -26.64 21.83 -10.96
C VAL A 99 -26.90 20.91 -9.76
N GLU A 100 -28.16 20.43 -9.65
CA GLU A 100 -28.54 19.54 -8.52
C GLU A 100 -27.74 18.25 -8.54
N ALA A 101 -27.48 17.70 -9.74
CA ALA A 101 -26.71 16.45 -9.87
C ALA A 101 -25.29 16.55 -9.33
N VAL A 102 -24.65 17.74 -9.33
CA VAL A 102 -23.26 17.91 -8.90
C VAL A 102 -23.09 18.72 -7.61
N SER A 103 -24.17 19.29 -7.04
CA SER A 103 -24.08 20.16 -5.87
C SER A 103 -25.05 19.84 -4.73
N MET A 104 -26.07 19.01 -4.92
CA MET A 104 -27.01 18.64 -3.87
C MET A 104 -26.82 17.17 -3.44
N LEU A 105 -26.59 16.92 -2.16
CA LEU A 105 -26.50 15.56 -1.62
C LEU A 105 -27.84 14.83 -1.84
N ASN A 106 -27.78 13.51 -1.85
CA ASN A 106 -28.95 12.66 -2.04
C ASN A 106 -29.74 12.92 -3.34
N THR A 107 -29.07 13.48 -4.36
CA THR A 107 -29.65 13.71 -5.68
C THR A 107 -28.93 12.81 -6.69
N GLY A 108 -29.66 12.01 -7.45
CA GLY A 108 -29.10 11.13 -8.47
C GLY A 108 -30.17 10.41 -9.25
N GLY A 109 -29.88 10.06 -10.49
CA GLY A 109 -30.76 9.26 -11.36
C GLY A 109 -30.74 7.76 -11.09
N LYS A 110 -30.00 7.31 -10.07
CA LYS A 110 -29.76 5.89 -9.81
C LYS A 110 -30.73 5.27 -8.80
N TYR A 111 -31.54 6.09 -8.10
CA TYR A 111 -32.43 5.62 -7.04
C TYR A 111 -33.59 4.75 -7.53
N ASP A 112 -34.19 5.06 -8.67
CA ASP A 112 -35.43 4.41 -9.16
C ASP A 112 -35.22 3.53 -10.38
N SER A 113 -34.02 3.39 -10.89
CA SER A 113 -33.72 2.68 -12.12
C SER A 113 -33.27 1.25 -11.88
N LYS A 114 -34.03 0.27 -12.37
CA LYS A 114 -33.62 -1.16 -12.36
C LYS A 114 -32.24 -1.39 -13.01
N ALA A 115 -31.87 -0.52 -13.95
CA ALA A 115 -30.61 -0.59 -14.70
C ALA A 115 -29.36 -0.27 -13.84
N PHE A 116 -29.53 0.48 -12.75
CA PHE A 116 -28.42 0.89 -11.89
C PHE A 116 -28.35 0.14 -10.55
N LYS A 117 -29.19 -0.86 -10.31
CA LYS A 117 -29.22 -1.62 -9.05
C LYS A 117 -27.87 -2.25 -8.65
N LYS A 118 -27.02 -2.54 -9.64
CA LYS A 118 -25.68 -3.11 -9.48
C LYS A 118 -24.56 -2.05 -9.64
N SER A 119 -24.89 -0.76 -9.61
CA SER A 119 -23.91 0.33 -9.59
C SER A 119 -23.35 0.51 -8.18
N VAL A 120 -22.17 1.09 -8.08
CA VAL A 120 -21.53 1.40 -6.77
C VAL A 120 -21.92 2.77 -6.25
N GLY A 121 -22.23 3.70 -7.13
CA GLY A 121 -22.55 5.09 -6.80
C GLY A 121 -24.01 5.32 -6.36
N LEU A 122 -24.57 4.43 -5.54
CA LEU A 122 -25.99 4.48 -5.12
C LEU A 122 -26.32 5.64 -4.17
N ASN A 123 -25.36 6.11 -3.38
CA ASN A 123 -25.61 7.10 -2.34
C ASN A 123 -25.75 8.54 -2.85
N GLY A 124 -25.50 8.79 -4.13
CA GLY A 124 -25.63 10.11 -4.74
C GLY A 124 -24.74 11.19 -4.11
N VAL A 125 -23.60 10.83 -3.53
CA VAL A 125 -22.70 11.76 -2.80
C VAL A 125 -21.36 12.00 -3.49
N GLY A 126 -20.86 11.07 -4.31
CA GLY A 126 -19.49 11.05 -4.80
C GLY A 126 -19.05 12.31 -5.54
N VAL A 127 -19.68 12.64 -6.68
CA VAL A 127 -19.31 13.84 -7.46
C VAL A 127 -19.51 15.15 -6.66
N LYS A 128 -20.43 15.16 -5.69
CA LYS A 128 -20.64 16.32 -4.82
C LYS A 128 -19.47 16.50 -3.86
N ALA A 129 -18.92 15.40 -3.37
CA ALA A 129 -17.69 15.44 -2.58
C ALA A 129 -16.52 15.98 -3.42
N VAL A 130 -16.39 15.53 -4.67
CA VAL A 130 -15.37 16.08 -5.59
C VAL A 130 -15.54 17.60 -5.74
N ASN A 131 -16.76 18.08 -6.01
CA ASN A 131 -17.06 19.50 -6.14
C ASN A 131 -16.72 20.27 -4.86
N ALA A 132 -17.21 19.82 -3.71
CA ALA A 132 -17.00 20.50 -2.43
C ALA A 132 -15.53 20.55 -2.00
N LEU A 133 -14.74 19.49 -2.28
CA LEU A 133 -13.36 19.35 -1.86
C LEU A 133 -12.33 19.86 -2.88
N SER A 134 -12.80 20.48 -3.97
CA SER A 134 -11.95 21.08 -4.99
C SER A 134 -11.90 22.59 -4.87
N SER A 135 -10.73 23.18 -5.07
CA SER A 135 -10.57 24.63 -5.22
C SER A 135 -11.28 25.15 -6.47
N ARG A 136 -11.26 24.34 -7.56
CA ARG A 136 -11.99 24.58 -8.81
C ARG A 136 -12.58 23.26 -9.29
N PHE A 137 -13.85 23.29 -9.65
CA PHE A 137 -14.59 22.18 -10.25
C PHE A 137 -15.37 22.68 -11.46
N GLU A 138 -15.24 21.97 -12.58
CA GLU A 138 -16.02 22.25 -13.79
C GLU A 138 -16.72 20.98 -14.26
N VAL A 139 -17.95 21.13 -14.70
CA VAL A 139 -18.69 20.07 -15.38
C VAL A 139 -19.29 20.60 -16.68
N LYS A 140 -19.09 19.83 -17.75
CA LYS A 140 -19.74 20.09 -19.03
C LYS A 140 -20.56 18.87 -19.43
N SER A 141 -21.83 19.05 -19.67
CA SER A 141 -22.70 18.02 -20.21
C SER A 141 -22.99 18.31 -21.69
N PHE A 142 -22.52 17.42 -22.56
CA PHE A 142 -22.75 17.45 -24.01
C PHE A 142 -23.92 16.52 -24.30
N ARG A 143 -25.04 17.13 -24.77
CA ARG A 143 -26.24 16.37 -25.03
C ARG A 143 -27.13 17.08 -26.06
N ASP A 144 -27.59 16.32 -27.05
CA ASP A 144 -28.55 16.75 -28.03
C ASP A 144 -28.14 18.06 -28.79
N GLY A 145 -26.84 18.15 -29.17
CA GLY A 145 -26.25 19.29 -29.88
C GLY A 145 -26.07 20.55 -29.02
N LYS A 146 -26.08 20.41 -27.71
CA LYS A 146 -25.86 21.51 -26.77
C LYS A 146 -24.84 21.09 -25.70
N VAL A 147 -24.07 22.04 -25.24
CA VAL A 147 -23.21 21.90 -24.05
C VAL A 147 -23.70 22.86 -22.96
N ARG A 148 -23.97 22.34 -21.77
CA ARG A 148 -24.14 23.16 -20.57
C ARG A 148 -22.92 23.00 -19.72
N ALA A 149 -22.27 24.12 -19.36
CA ALA A 149 -21.06 24.18 -18.59
C ALA A 149 -21.28 24.92 -17.28
N LEU A 150 -20.89 24.30 -16.17
CA LEU A 150 -20.94 24.89 -14.84
C LEU A 150 -19.53 24.95 -14.27
N THR A 151 -19.20 26.05 -13.57
CA THR A 151 -17.98 26.19 -12.82
C THR A 151 -18.30 26.47 -11.36
N PHE A 152 -17.60 25.74 -10.47
CA PHE A 152 -17.71 25.92 -9.01
C PHE A 152 -16.33 26.19 -8.40
N GLU A 153 -16.33 26.94 -7.33
CA GLU A 153 -15.18 27.09 -6.45
C GLU A 153 -15.57 26.66 -5.02
N ARG A 154 -14.93 25.61 -4.53
CA ARG A 154 -15.19 25.04 -3.19
C ARG A 154 -16.67 24.75 -2.96
N GLY A 155 -17.34 24.17 -3.96
CA GLY A 155 -18.76 23.85 -3.93
C GLY A 155 -19.72 25.01 -4.22
N VAL A 156 -19.22 26.22 -4.43
CA VAL A 156 -20.04 27.41 -4.72
C VAL A 156 -20.10 27.66 -6.22
N LEU A 157 -21.31 27.68 -6.82
CA LEU A 157 -21.51 27.94 -8.24
C LEU A 157 -21.04 29.35 -8.61
N LYS A 158 -20.21 29.47 -9.65
CA LYS A 158 -19.65 30.73 -10.18
C LYS A 158 -20.16 31.08 -11.54
N SER A 159 -20.32 30.10 -12.44
CA SER A 159 -20.85 30.31 -13.77
C SER A 159 -21.73 29.16 -14.24
N ASP A 160 -22.70 29.48 -15.10
CA ASP A 160 -23.62 28.56 -15.74
C ASP A 160 -23.91 29.08 -17.17
N THR A 161 -23.43 28.35 -18.15
CA THR A 161 -23.56 28.72 -19.57
C THR A 161 -24.10 27.56 -20.36
N THR A 162 -24.85 27.86 -21.42
CA THR A 162 -25.37 26.87 -22.37
C THR A 162 -25.14 27.37 -23.79
N GLU A 163 -24.49 26.52 -24.60
CA GLU A 163 -24.11 26.83 -25.96
C GLU A 163 -24.46 25.66 -26.88
N LYS A 164 -24.52 25.93 -28.19
CA LYS A 164 -24.61 24.88 -29.21
C LYS A 164 -23.23 24.29 -29.44
N THR A 165 -23.16 23.00 -29.70
CA THR A 165 -21.90 22.29 -29.99
C THR A 165 -22.14 21.17 -30.98
N ASP A 166 -21.10 20.86 -31.76
CA ASP A 166 -21.02 19.68 -32.63
C ASP A 166 -20.25 18.52 -31.96
N ASP A 167 -19.81 18.70 -30.73
CA ASP A 167 -19.10 17.66 -29.96
C ASP A 167 -20.01 16.46 -29.66
N GLU A 168 -19.40 15.28 -29.61
CA GLU A 168 -20.10 14.05 -29.24
C GLU A 168 -20.73 14.18 -27.84
N ASN A 169 -21.88 13.53 -27.64
CA ASN A 169 -22.53 13.46 -26.33
C ASN A 169 -21.57 12.87 -25.27
N GLY A 170 -21.81 13.21 -24.03
CA GLY A 170 -21.07 12.70 -22.89
C GLY A 170 -20.86 13.75 -21.80
N THR A 171 -20.02 13.44 -20.83
CA THR A 171 -19.72 14.32 -19.70
C THR A 171 -18.22 14.60 -19.62
N TYR A 172 -17.87 15.85 -19.37
CA TYR A 172 -16.53 16.29 -19.03
C TYR A 172 -16.53 16.86 -17.62
N ILE A 173 -15.63 16.37 -16.79
CA ILE A 173 -15.41 16.88 -15.43
C ILE A 173 -13.94 17.28 -15.31
N PHE A 174 -13.71 18.48 -14.82
CA PHE A 174 -12.41 18.98 -14.40
C PHE A 174 -12.48 19.30 -12.90
N PHE A 175 -11.46 18.91 -12.16
CA PHE A 175 -11.34 19.28 -10.76
C PHE A 175 -9.88 19.46 -10.33
N GLN A 176 -9.68 20.34 -9.37
CA GLN A 176 -8.40 20.54 -8.72
C GLN A 176 -8.62 20.43 -7.20
N PRO A 177 -8.11 19.37 -6.55
CA PRO A 177 -8.22 19.23 -5.09
C PRO A 177 -7.76 20.50 -4.37
N ASP A 178 -8.44 20.87 -3.29
CA ASP A 178 -8.16 22.11 -2.55
C ASP A 178 -6.92 21.94 -1.67
N ASP A 179 -5.84 22.66 -1.98
CA ASP A 179 -4.56 22.65 -1.25
C ASP A 179 -4.71 23.02 0.25
N THR A 180 -5.83 23.66 0.64
CA THR A 180 -6.11 23.97 2.04
C THR A 180 -6.59 22.75 2.83
N LEU A 181 -7.03 21.71 2.15
CA LEU A 181 -7.48 20.44 2.72
C LEU A 181 -6.46 19.32 2.47
N PHE A 182 -5.95 19.23 1.25
CA PHE A 182 -4.97 18.23 0.81
C PHE A 182 -3.57 18.85 0.83
N ILE A 183 -2.91 18.80 1.96
CA ILE A 183 -1.62 19.50 2.15
C ILE A 183 -0.49 18.67 1.53
N GLY A 184 0.23 19.25 0.57
CA GLY A 184 1.42 18.64 -0.03
C GLY A 184 1.15 17.39 -0.88
N TYR A 185 -0.09 17.18 -1.33
CA TYR A 185 -0.45 16.00 -2.09
C TYR A 185 0.18 15.97 -3.49
N SER A 186 0.36 14.76 -4.00
CA SER A 186 0.70 14.49 -5.41
C SER A 186 0.04 13.21 -5.89
N PHE A 187 -0.32 13.19 -7.19
CA PHE A 187 -0.76 11.94 -7.83
C PHE A 187 0.47 11.15 -8.29
N HIS A 188 0.50 9.86 -7.95
CA HIS A 188 1.53 8.93 -8.40
C HIS A 188 0.99 8.11 -9.58
N ASP A 189 1.72 8.14 -10.69
CA ASP A 189 1.31 7.50 -11.96
C ASP A 189 1.03 6.00 -11.81
N ASP A 190 1.84 5.28 -11.02
CA ASP A 190 1.70 3.85 -10.76
C ASP A 190 0.39 3.50 -10.05
N ILE A 191 -0.03 4.33 -9.07
CA ILE A 191 -1.29 4.16 -8.35
C ILE A 191 -2.47 4.43 -9.30
N VAL A 192 -2.41 5.55 -10.05
CA VAL A 192 -3.46 5.92 -11.00
C VAL A 192 -3.57 4.88 -12.12
N GLU A 193 -2.46 4.49 -12.73
CA GLU A 193 -2.45 3.49 -13.80
C GLU A 193 -3.00 2.14 -13.32
N THR A 194 -2.62 1.69 -12.13
CA THR A 194 -3.14 0.46 -11.53
C THR A 194 -4.66 0.53 -11.33
N MET A 195 -5.16 1.66 -10.83
CA MET A 195 -6.60 1.88 -10.67
C MET A 195 -7.33 1.84 -12.02
N LEU A 196 -6.82 2.53 -13.04
CA LEU A 196 -7.43 2.59 -14.36
C LEU A 196 -7.37 1.24 -15.09
N ARG A 197 -6.29 0.48 -14.94
CA ARG A 197 -6.18 -0.90 -15.46
C ARG A 197 -7.24 -1.82 -14.84
N ASN A 198 -7.48 -1.72 -13.53
CA ASN A 198 -8.52 -2.50 -12.87
C ASN A 198 -9.89 -2.29 -13.51
N TYR A 199 -10.23 -1.05 -13.87
CA TYR A 199 -11.48 -0.78 -14.61
C TYR A 199 -11.52 -1.46 -15.97
N THR A 200 -10.41 -1.49 -16.71
CA THR A 200 -10.38 -2.14 -18.03
C THR A 200 -10.47 -3.67 -17.93
N TYR A 201 -9.90 -4.29 -16.89
CA TYR A 201 -10.04 -5.73 -16.63
C TYR A 201 -11.49 -6.12 -16.33
N LEU A 202 -12.22 -5.28 -15.61
CA LEU A 202 -13.62 -5.54 -15.25
C LEU A 202 -14.63 -5.13 -16.32
N ASN A 203 -14.20 -4.35 -17.30
CA ASN A 203 -15.05 -3.85 -18.38
C ASN A 203 -14.33 -4.06 -19.72
N THR A 204 -14.31 -5.32 -20.17
CA THR A 204 -13.65 -5.72 -21.43
C THR A 204 -14.17 -4.92 -22.61
N GLY A 205 -13.24 -4.39 -23.42
CA GLY A 205 -13.55 -3.53 -24.57
C GLY A 205 -13.67 -2.04 -24.27
N LEU A 206 -13.65 -1.63 -23.00
CA LEU A 206 -13.49 -0.24 -22.60
C LEU A 206 -12.07 0.23 -22.84
N ALA A 207 -11.89 1.32 -23.58
CA ALA A 207 -10.60 1.98 -23.74
C ALA A 207 -10.51 3.19 -22.79
N ILE A 208 -9.49 3.22 -21.94
CA ILE A 208 -9.16 4.40 -21.14
C ILE A 208 -7.90 5.04 -21.71
N MET A 209 -7.98 6.32 -22.06
CA MET A 209 -6.83 7.12 -22.49
C MET A 209 -6.30 7.87 -21.26
N TYR A 210 -5.15 7.48 -20.74
CA TYR A 210 -4.51 8.12 -19.59
C TYR A 210 -3.28 8.90 -20.04
N ASN A 211 -3.31 10.23 -19.93
CA ASN A 211 -2.25 11.13 -20.39
C ASN A 211 -1.76 10.77 -21.82
N GLY A 212 -2.71 10.50 -22.74
CA GLY A 212 -2.43 10.11 -24.12
C GLY A 212 -2.07 8.63 -24.32
N ARG A 213 -1.82 7.85 -23.26
CA ARG A 213 -1.56 6.40 -23.34
C ARG A 213 -2.88 5.62 -23.29
N ARG A 214 -3.02 4.63 -24.18
CA ARG A 214 -4.21 3.78 -24.22
C ARG A 214 -4.07 2.58 -23.29
N ILE A 215 -5.03 2.42 -22.39
CA ILE A 215 -5.19 1.26 -21.52
C ILE A 215 -6.44 0.49 -21.97
N LEU A 216 -6.30 -0.81 -22.23
CA LEU A 216 -7.38 -1.67 -22.70
C LEU A 216 -7.10 -3.10 -22.30
N SER A 217 -8.09 -3.82 -21.78
CA SER A 217 -8.06 -5.27 -21.60
C SER A 217 -9.01 -5.95 -22.59
N ARG A 218 -8.58 -7.11 -23.10
CA ARG A 218 -9.38 -7.95 -24.02
C ARG A 218 -9.91 -9.21 -23.32
N ASN A 219 -9.15 -9.72 -22.35
CA ASN A 219 -9.42 -11.01 -21.69
C ASN A 219 -9.82 -10.85 -20.22
N GLY A 220 -10.08 -9.60 -19.75
CA GLY A 220 -10.63 -9.35 -18.42
C GLY A 220 -9.72 -9.81 -17.27
N LEU A 221 -10.24 -10.65 -16.37
CA LEU A 221 -9.49 -11.14 -15.23
C LEU A 221 -8.28 -12.01 -15.60
N VAL A 222 -8.24 -12.58 -16.80
CA VAL A 222 -7.06 -13.31 -17.31
C VAL A 222 -5.91 -12.34 -17.52
N ASP A 223 -6.18 -11.17 -18.14
CA ASP A 223 -5.17 -10.14 -18.33
C ASP A 223 -4.70 -9.57 -16.98
N LEU A 224 -5.62 -9.39 -16.02
CA LEU A 224 -5.28 -8.99 -14.65
C LEU A 224 -4.24 -9.94 -14.03
N LEU A 225 -4.49 -11.25 -14.08
CA LEU A 225 -3.56 -12.21 -13.48
C LEU A 225 -2.22 -12.24 -14.23
N ASN A 226 -2.22 -12.22 -15.56
CA ASN A 226 -0.98 -12.15 -16.35
C ASN A 226 -0.16 -10.90 -16.04
N ASP A 227 -0.81 -9.75 -15.81
CA ASP A 227 -0.14 -8.50 -15.50
C ASP A 227 0.34 -8.40 -14.03
N THR A 228 -0.26 -9.19 -13.12
CA THR A 228 0.05 -9.11 -11.67
C THR A 228 0.95 -10.24 -11.19
N MET A 229 0.90 -11.42 -11.82
CA MET A 229 1.76 -12.54 -11.46
C MET A 229 3.25 -12.19 -11.67
N THR A 230 4.06 -12.55 -10.69
CA THR A 230 5.52 -12.38 -10.73
C THR A 230 6.24 -13.63 -11.23
N THR A 231 5.54 -14.76 -11.34
CA THR A 231 6.01 -16.06 -11.86
C THR A 231 4.97 -16.64 -12.80
N ASP A 232 5.41 -17.50 -13.69
CA ASP A 232 4.52 -18.19 -14.63
C ASP A 232 3.58 -19.14 -13.88
N GLY A 233 2.34 -19.28 -14.40
CA GLY A 233 1.41 -20.28 -13.91
C GLY A 233 1.87 -21.69 -14.28
N LEU A 234 1.63 -22.67 -13.40
CA LEU A 234 1.96 -24.08 -13.67
C LEU A 234 1.08 -24.69 -14.78
N TYR A 235 -0.05 -24.07 -15.06
CA TYR A 235 -0.98 -24.39 -16.13
C TYR A 235 -1.68 -23.11 -16.60
N PRO A 236 -2.31 -23.12 -17.80
CA PRO A 236 -3.05 -21.94 -18.29
C PRO A 236 -4.09 -21.47 -17.28
N ILE A 237 -4.29 -20.16 -17.19
CA ILE A 237 -5.27 -19.58 -16.28
C ILE A 237 -6.67 -20.13 -16.58
N ILE A 238 -7.27 -20.75 -15.59
CA ILE A 238 -8.66 -21.21 -15.65
C ILE A 238 -9.56 -19.99 -15.50
N HIS A 239 -10.45 -19.79 -16.46
CA HIS A 239 -11.36 -18.64 -16.51
C HIS A 239 -12.79 -19.10 -16.69
N ALA A 240 -13.69 -18.60 -15.86
CA ALA A 240 -15.13 -18.85 -15.98
C ALA A 240 -15.91 -17.56 -15.75
N LYS A 241 -16.96 -17.35 -16.55
CA LYS A 241 -17.82 -16.17 -16.50
C LYS A 241 -19.28 -16.56 -16.50
N GLY A 242 -20.01 -16.04 -15.51
CA GLY A 242 -21.47 -16.12 -15.39
C GLY A 242 -22.12 -14.75 -15.57
N GLU A 243 -23.39 -14.64 -15.22
CA GLU A 243 -24.14 -13.40 -15.33
C GLU A 243 -23.61 -12.31 -14.37
N ASP A 244 -23.42 -12.66 -13.10
CA ASP A 244 -23.00 -11.75 -12.04
C ASP A 244 -21.71 -12.17 -11.36
N ILE A 245 -20.94 -13.06 -11.97
CA ILE A 245 -19.70 -13.58 -11.43
C ILE A 245 -18.70 -13.86 -12.55
N GLU A 246 -17.46 -13.49 -12.32
CA GLU A 246 -16.32 -13.85 -13.15
C GLU A 246 -15.19 -14.28 -12.24
N ILE A 247 -14.53 -15.39 -12.55
CA ILE A 247 -13.38 -15.91 -11.80
C ILE A 247 -12.26 -16.27 -12.76
N ALA A 248 -11.04 -16.06 -12.30
CA ALA A 248 -9.84 -16.52 -12.98
C ALA A 248 -8.82 -17.00 -11.95
N PHE A 249 -8.10 -18.10 -12.19
CA PHE A 249 -7.07 -18.57 -11.29
C PHE A 249 -6.09 -19.52 -11.96
N THR A 250 -4.90 -19.62 -11.38
CA THR A 250 -3.90 -20.64 -11.66
C THR A 250 -3.09 -20.93 -10.40
N HIS A 251 -2.28 -22.01 -10.40
CA HIS A 251 -1.26 -22.21 -9.38
C HIS A 251 0.10 -21.79 -9.92
N THR A 252 0.94 -21.33 -9.02
CA THR A 252 2.35 -21.00 -9.25
C THR A 252 3.24 -21.88 -8.36
N ASP A 253 4.54 -21.82 -8.56
CA ASP A 253 5.51 -22.48 -7.69
C ASP A 253 5.79 -21.71 -6.39
N GLN A 254 5.23 -20.50 -6.25
CA GLN A 254 5.39 -19.67 -5.06
C GLN A 254 4.61 -20.24 -3.86
N TYR A 255 5.09 -19.92 -2.65
CA TYR A 255 4.37 -20.21 -1.42
C TYR A 255 3.30 -19.17 -1.12
N GLY A 256 2.19 -19.63 -0.52
CA GLY A 256 1.10 -18.75 -0.11
C GLY A 256 -0.03 -18.70 -1.13
N GLU A 257 -0.93 -17.76 -0.96
CA GLU A 257 -2.11 -17.56 -1.81
C GLU A 257 -2.29 -16.07 -2.08
N GLU A 258 -2.64 -15.70 -3.31
CA GLU A 258 -2.89 -14.31 -3.73
C GLU A 258 -4.29 -14.18 -4.31
N TYR A 259 -5.01 -13.13 -3.89
CA TYR A 259 -6.38 -12.89 -4.32
C TYR A 259 -6.61 -11.43 -4.72
N HIS A 260 -7.20 -11.27 -5.90
CA HIS A 260 -7.75 -10.01 -6.38
C HIS A 260 -9.28 -10.11 -6.36
N SER A 261 -9.94 -9.27 -5.57
CA SER A 261 -11.39 -9.36 -5.43
C SER A 261 -12.10 -8.06 -5.74
N PHE A 262 -13.26 -8.16 -6.41
CA PHE A 262 -13.99 -7.01 -6.90
C PHE A 262 -15.49 -7.19 -6.70
N VAL A 263 -16.17 -6.08 -6.37
CA VAL A 263 -17.63 -6.00 -6.25
C VAL A 263 -18.14 -4.80 -7.01
N ASN A 264 -19.02 -5.01 -7.98
CA ASN A 264 -19.61 -3.97 -8.82
C ASN A 264 -18.55 -3.07 -9.51
N GLY A 265 -17.35 -3.59 -9.76
CA GLY A 265 -16.23 -2.86 -10.33
C GLY A 265 -15.31 -2.17 -9.32
N GLN A 266 -15.57 -2.31 -8.02
CA GLN A 266 -14.71 -1.79 -6.96
C GLN A 266 -13.71 -2.84 -6.50
N HIS A 267 -12.44 -2.49 -6.43
CA HIS A 267 -11.39 -3.33 -5.88
C HIS A 267 -11.54 -3.42 -4.35
N THR A 268 -11.85 -4.60 -3.84
CA THR A 268 -11.98 -4.87 -2.41
C THR A 268 -10.65 -5.36 -1.86
N THR A 269 -9.73 -4.45 -1.54
CA THR A 269 -8.35 -4.78 -1.11
C THR A 269 -8.31 -5.61 0.17
N GLN A 270 -9.32 -5.50 1.01
CA GLN A 270 -9.50 -6.30 2.23
C GLN A 270 -10.46 -7.49 2.04
N GLY A 271 -10.85 -7.78 0.79
CA GLY A 271 -11.72 -8.90 0.46
C GLY A 271 -13.18 -8.71 0.90
N GLY A 272 -13.72 -9.70 1.59
CA GLY A 272 -15.09 -9.73 2.05
C GLY A 272 -15.74 -11.09 1.87
N THR A 273 -17.07 -11.14 1.98
CA THR A 273 -17.86 -12.39 1.95
C THR A 273 -17.67 -13.18 0.66
N HIS A 274 -17.56 -12.51 -0.49
CA HIS A 274 -17.35 -13.13 -1.79
C HIS A 274 -15.97 -13.81 -1.93
N GLN A 275 -14.91 -13.15 -1.46
CA GLN A 275 -13.57 -13.72 -1.47
C GLN A 275 -13.48 -14.91 -0.49
N SER A 276 -14.11 -14.81 0.67
CA SER A 276 -14.16 -15.90 1.64
C SER A 276 -14.90 -17.12 1.06
N ALA A 277 -16.04 -16.89 0.39
CA ALA A 277 -16.77 -17.92 -0.32
C ALA A 277 -15.92 -18.57 -1.43
N PHE A 278 -15.22 -17.76 -2.23
CA PHE A 278 -14.33 -18.26 -3.27
C PHE A 278 -13.23 -19.18 -2.70
N LYS A 279 -12.53 -18.71 -1.66
CA LYS A 279 -11.46 -19.48 -0.98
C LYS A 279 -11.95 -20.84 -0.46
N GLU A 280 -13.13 -20.87 0.09
CA GLU A 280 -13.73 -22.09 0.63
C GLU A 280 -14.13 -23.05 -0.49
N HIS A 281 -14.91 -22.56 -1.45
CA HIS A 281 -15.54 -23.41 -2.46
C HIS A 281 -14.57 -23.92 -3.52
N ILE A 282 -13.54 -23.16 -3.90
CA ILE A 282 -12.52 -23.65 -4.81
C ILE A 282 -11.75 -24.83 -4.20
N ALA A 283 -11.35 -24.72 -2.94
CA ALA A 283 -10.67 -25.80 -2.24
C ALA A 283 -11.58 -27.03 -2.06
N ARG A 284 -12.85 -26.81 -1.73
CA ARG A 284 -13.84 -27.88 -1.59
C ARG A 284 -14.09 -28.61 -2.91
N THR A 285 -14.31 -27.89 -4.00
CA THR A 285 -14.58 -28.45 -5.32
C THR A 285 -13.41 -29.30 -5.83
N ILE A 286 -12.18 -28.78 -5.72
CA ILE A 286 -10.96 -29.50 -6.12
C ILE A 286 -10.77 -30.77 -5.27
N LYS A 287 -10.99 -30.67 -3.96
CA LYS A 287 -10.95 -31.82 -3.04
C LYS A 287 -11.97 -32.90 -3.42
N GLU A 288 -13.21 -32.50 -3.70
CA GLU A 288 -14.29 -33.42 -4.13
C GLU A 288 -13.95 -34.07 -5.47
N PHE A 289 -13.45 -33.31 -6.45
CA PHE A 289 -13.05 -33.79 -7.77
C PHE A 289 -12.01 -34.91 -7.70
N PHE A 290 -10.96 -34.74 -6.90
CA PHE A 290 -9.91 -35.75 -6.73
C PHE A 290 -10.33 -36.89 -5.79
N ASN A 291 -11.48 -36.78 -5.12
CA ASN A 291 -11.95 -37.72 -4.12
C ASN A 291 -10.85 -38.13 -3.10
N LYS A 292 -10.08 -37.15 -2.65
CA LYS A 292 -8.94 -37.32 -1.75
C LYS A 292 -9.01 -36.36 -0.60
N ASN A 293 -8.64 -36.79 0.61
CA ASN A 293 -8.76 -35.95 1.80
C ASN A 293 -7.59 -34.97 1.92
N TYR A 294 -7.41 -34.11 0.91
CA TYR A 294 -6.46 -33.00 0.99
C TYR A 294 -6.89 -31.96 2.00
N GLU A 295 -5.93 -31.28 2.64
CA GLU A 295 -6.22 -30.08 3.41
C GLU A 295 -6.42 -28.87 2.49
N PHE A 296 -7.33 -27.97 2.86
CA PHE A 296 -7.62 -26.79 2.04
C PHE A 296 -6.40 -25.88 1.85
N GLY A 297 -5.50 -25.82 2.85
CA GLY A 297 -4.25 -25.11 2.74
C GLY A 297 -3.31 -25.67 1.66
N ASP A 298 -3.25 -27.01 1.51
CA ASP A 298 -2.41 -27.64 0.48
C ASP A 298 -2.95 -27.34 -0.93
N ILE A 299 -4.29 -27.30 -1.08
CA ILE A 299 -4.94 -26.97 -2.35
C ILE A 299 -4.71 -25.50 -2.72
N ARG A 300 -4.74 -24.59 -1.76
CA ARG A 300 -4.57 -23.15 -2.03
C ARG A 300 -3.12 -22.69 -2.07
N ASN A 301 -2.17 -23.53 -1.69
CA ASN A 301 -0.76 -23.15 -1.71
C ASN A 301 -0.26 -22.92 -3.15
N GLY A 302 0.22 -21.70 -3.42
CA GLY A 302 0.61 -21.26 -4.76
C GLY A 302 -0.56 -20.72 -5.61
N LEU A 303 -1.78 -20.64 -5.07
CA LEU A 303 -2.94 -20.15 -5.81
C LEU A 303 -2.88 -18.65 -6.02
N VAL A 304 -2.97 -18.22 -7.27
CA VAL A 304 -3.18 -16.81 -7.67
C VAL A 304 -4.54 -16.74 -8.34
N ALA A 305 -5.44 -15.92 -7.80
CA ALA A 305 -6.83 -15.92 -8.21
C ALA A 305 -7.47 -14.53 -8.22
N ALA A 306 -8.46 -14.36 -9.10
CA ALA A 306 -9.29 -13.17 -9.16
C ALA A 306 -10.77 -13.56 -9.13
N ILE A 307 -11.57 -12.79 -8.41
CA ILE A 307 -13.04 -12.91 -8.40
C ILE A 307 -13.68 -11.53 -8.54
N ALA A 308 -14.65 -11.41 -9.43
CA ALA A 308 -15.50 -10.24 -9.57
C ALA A 308 -16.97 -10.68 -9.48
N ILE A 309 -17.76 -9.99 -8.64
CA ILE A 309 -19.21 -10.22 -8.55
C ILE A 309 -19.99 -8.90 -8.68
N ASN A 310 -21.24 -9.00 -9.13
CA ASN A 310 -22.19 -7.89 -9.14
C ASN A 310 -23.32 -8.17 -8.15
N VAL A 311 -23.41 -7.33 -7.12
CA VAL A 311 -24.36 -7.45 -6.01
C VAL A 311 -25.36 -6.30 -6.08
N GLU A 312 -26.65 -6.57 -5.87
CA GLU A 312 -27.64 -5.50 -5.72
C GLU A 312 -27.51 -4.88 -4.32
N GLU A 313 -27.47 -3.53 -4.25
CA GLU A 313 -27.37 -2.78 -3.02
C GLU A 313 -26.24 -3.26 -2.08
N PRO A 314 -24.97 -3.29 -2.55
CA PRO A 314 -23.88 -3.82 -1.77
C PRO A 314 -23.63 -2.97 -0.51
N MET A 315 -23.49 -3.63 0.63
CA MET A 315 -23.05 -3.03 1.89
C MET A 315 -21.57 -3.28 2.08
N PHE A 316 -20.79 -2.20 2.26
CA PHE A 316 -19.37 -2.25 2.58
C PHE A 316 -19.14 -1.88 4.04
N GLU A 317 -18.06 -2.36 4.64
CA GLU A 317 -17.71 -2.03 6.03
C GLU A 317 -17.28 -0.55 6.21
N SER A 318 -16.87 0.12 5.12
CA SER A 318 -16.47 1.53 5.13
C SER A 318 -16.86 2.24 3.83
N GLN A 319 -16.89 3.57 3.87
CA GLN A 319 -17.14 4.39 2.67
C GLN A 319 -16.06 4.24 1.59
N THR A 320 -14.85 3.84 1.95
CA THR A 320 -13.78 3.54 0.99
C THR A 320 -14.00 2.26 0.18
N LYS A 321 -15.03 1.46 0.54
CA LYS A 321 -15.52 0.28 -0.18
C LYS A 321 -14.46 -0.83 -0.35
N ILE A 322 -13.51 -0.93 0.58
CA ILE A 322 -12.39 -1.88 0.50
C ILE A 322 -12.75 -3.30 0.95
N LYS A 323 -13.90 -3.49 1.62
CA LYS A 323 -14.35 -4.80 2.11
C LYS A 323 -15.86 -4.95 2.01
N LEU A 324 -16.32 -6.04 1.36
CA LEU A 324 -17.74 -6.35 1.24
C LEU A 324 -18.26 -6.98 2.52
N GLY A 325 -19.34 -6.39 3.08
CA GLY A 325 -20.08 -6.91 4.25
C GLY A 325 -21.38 -7.64 3.89
N SER A 326 -21.95 -7.44 2.70
CA SER A 326 -23.21 -8.11 2.27
C SER A 326 -23.11 -9.62 2.38
N LEU A 327 -24.19 -10.26 2.85
CA LEU A 327 -24.31 -11.73 2.92
C LEU A 327 -25.10 -12.32 1.75
N GLN A 328 -25.85 -11.50 1.01
CA GLN A 328 -26.75 -11.90 -0.08
C GLN A 328 -26.42 -11.14 -1.37
N MET A 329 -26.74 -11.76 -2.52
CA MET A 329 -26.57 -11.16 -3.84
C MET A 329 -27.56 -10.02 -4.13
N ALA A 330 -28.71 -10.05 -3.48
CA ALA A 330 -29.75 -9.01 -3.52
C ALA A 330 -30.50 -9.02 -2.18
N PRO A 331 -31.19 -7.94 -1.78
CA PRO A 331 -32.05 -7.93 -0.61
C PRO A 331 -33.09 -9.05 -0.64
N GLY A 332 -33.04 -9.97 0.33
CA GLY A 332 -33.91 -11.14 0.39
C GLY A 332 -33.60 -12.24 -0.65
N GLY A 333 -32.50 -12.12 -1.37
CA GLY A 333 -32.06 -13.08 -2.37
C GLY A 333 -31.16 -14.19 -1.82
N GLU A 334 -30.53 -14.92 -2.72
CA GLU A 334 -29.61 -16.00 -2.42
C GLU A 334 -28.35 -15.50 -1.69
N SER A 335 -27.79 -16.33 -0.81
CA SER A 335 -26.54 -15.96 -0.14
C SER A 335 -25.36 -15.96 -1.12
N ILE A 336 -24.43 -15.00 -0.93
CA ILE A 336 -23.18 -14.91 -1.72
C ILE A 336 -22.39 -16.21 -1.62
N ASN A 337 -22.33 -16.82 -0.43
CA ASN A 337 -21.63 -18.08 -0.22
C ASN A 337 -22.19 -19.19 -1.12
N LYS A 338 -23.52 -19.34 -1.17
CA LYS A 338 -24.15 -20.37 -1.99
C LYS A 338 -24.01 -20.06 -3.49
N TYR A 339 -24.27 -18.80 -3.91
CA TYR A 339 -24.17 -18.39 -5.31
C TYR A 339 -22.77 -18.64 -5.89
N VAL A 340 -21.73 -18.19 -5.18
CA VAL A 340 -20.34 -18.40 -5.56
C VAL A 340 -19.99 -19.90 -5.54
N GLY A 341 -20.46 -20.64 -4.53
CA GLY A 341 -20.20 -22.06 -4.38
C GLY A 341 -20.79 -22.90 -5.50
N ASP A 342 -22.05 -22.68 -5.83
CA ASP A 342 -22.75 -23.42 -6.91
C ASP A 342 -22.11 -23.12 -8.27
N PHE A 343 -21.70 -21.86 -8.51
CA PHE A 343 -20.98 -21.47 -9.72
C PHE A 343 -19.64 -22.19 -9.84
N ILE A 344 -18.81 -22.10 -8.79
CA ILE A 344 -17.47 -22.71 -8.78
C ILE A 344 -17.59 -24.23 -8.97
N LYS A 345 -18.49 -24.86 -8.24
CA LYS A 345 -18.68 -26.31 -8.33
C LYS A 345 -19.01 -26.73 -9.75
N ARG A 346 -19.95 -26.06 -10.41
CA ARG A 346 -20.36 -26.36 -11.77
C ARG A 346 -19.23 -26.13 -12.78
N GLU A 347 -18.64 -24.95 -12.77
CA GLU A 347 -17.70 -24.56 -13.83
C GLU A 347 -16.34 -25.26 -13.66
N ILE A 348 -15.82 -25.37 -12.44
CA ILE A 348 -14.50 -25.96 -12.21
C ILE A 348 -14.53 -27.47 -12.30
N ASP A 349 -15.56 -28.11 -11.78
CA ASP A 349 -15.71 -29.57 -11.93
C ASP A 349 -15.79 -29.97 -13.41
N ASN A 350 -16.61 -29.26 -14.20
CA ASN A 350 -16.67 -29.46 -15.64
C ASN A 350 -15.34 -29.23 -16.34
N PHE A 351 -14.66 -28.12 -16.01
CA PHE A 351 -13.37 -27.77 -16.60
C PHE A 351 -12.32 -28.86 -16.37
N LEU A 352 -12.19 -29.34 -15.13
CA LEU A 352 -11.20 -30.36 -14.78
C LEU A 352 -11.50 -31.73 -15.46
N HIS A 353 -12.76 -32.04 -15.73
CA HIS A 353 -13.13 -33.24 -16.52
C HIS A 353 -12.75 -33.10 -18.00
N ILE A 354 -12.85 -31.89 -18.56
CA ILE A 354 -12.52 -31.62 -19.97
C ILE A 354 -11.00 -31.53 -20.17
N HIS A 355 -10.26 -31.07 -19.15
CA HIS A 355 -8.83 -30.82 -19.19
C HIS A 355 -8.06 -31.69 -18.20
N PRO A 356 -7.93 -33.00 -18.45
CA PRO A 356 -7.26 -33.94 -17.54
C PRO A 356 -5.75 -33.64 -17.38
N ASP A 357 -5.14 -33.02 -18.37
CA ASP A 357 -3.75 -32.53 -18.34
C ASP A 357 -3.54 -31.45 -17.27
N VAL A 358 -4.43 -30.46 -17.20
CA VAL A 358 -4.44 -29.43 -16.17
C VAL A 358 -4.71 -30.03 -14.80
N ALA A 359 -5.68 -30.96 -14.72
CA ALA A 359 -6.02 -31.64 -13.47
C ALA A 359 -4.82 -32.43 -12.91
N GLU A 360 -4.04 -33.09 -13.75
CA GLU A 360 -2.86 -33.85 -13.29
C GLU A 360 -1.76 -32.90 -12.77
N VAL A 361 -1.46 -31.78 -13.46
CA VAL A 361 -0.50 -30.77 -12.96
C VAL A 361 -0.96 -30.19 -11.63
N MET A 362 -2.25 -29.84 -11.52
CA MET A 362 -2.84 -29.34 -10.26
C MET A 362 -2.69 -30.36 -9.13
N LYS A 363 -2.98 -31.64 -9.40
CA LYS A 363 -2.84 -32.71 -8.43
C LYS A 363 -1.39 -32.88 -7.96
N GLN A 364 -0.43 -32.85 -8.87
CA GLN A 364 1.00 -32.93 -8.54
C GLN A 364 1.41 -31.78 -7.60
N LYS A 365 0.98 -30.54 -7.89
CA LYS A 365 1.22 -29.38 -7.02
C LYS A 365 0.63 -29.56 -5.63
N ILE A 366 -0.60 -30.05 -5.53
CA ILE A 366 -1.28 -30.30 -4.23
C ILE A 366 -0.54 -31.40 -3.45
N GLU A 367 -0.15 -32.48 -4.09
CA GLU A 367 0.58 -33.58 -3.45
C GLU A 367 1.98 -33.17 -3.00
N GLU A 368 2.64 -32.29 -3.75
CA GLU A 368 3.91 -31.68 -3.36
C GLU A 368 3.72 -30.79 -2.10
N SER A 369 2.70 -29.93 -2.11
CA SER A 369 2.35 -29.09 -0.96
C SER A 369 2.01 -29.92 0.28
N GLU A 370 1.27 -31.03 0.11
CA GLU A 370 0.97 -31.97 1.20
C GLU A 370 2.25 -32.62 1.76
N LYS A 371 3.17 -33.08 0.88
CA LYS A 371 4.45 -33.66 1.30
C LYS A 371 5.29 -32.65 2.07
N GLU A 372 5.37 -31.42 1.58
CA GLU A 372 6.10 -30.35 2.26
C GLU A 372 5.50 -30.03 3.63
N ARG A 373 4.18 -29.87 3.71
CA ARG A 373 3.47 -29.65 4.99
C ARG A 373 3.73 -30.78 5.99
N LYS A 374 3.60 -32.05 5.55
CA LYS A 374 3.86 -33.22 6.41
C LYS A 374 5.32 -33.28 6.88
N ALA A 375 6.26 -33.02 5.97
CA ALA A 375 7.69 -32.95 6.31
C ALA A 375 7.97 -31.82 7.31
N MET A 376 7.26 -30.69 7.16
CA MET A 376 7.42 -29.55 8.05
C MET A 376 6.75 -29.70 9.41
N ALA A 377 5.64 -30.44 9.51
CA ALA A 377 4.92 -30.62 10.77
C ALA A 377 5.84 -31.18 11.88
N GLY A 378 6.74 -32.11 11.53
CA GLY A 378 7.75 -32.62 12.46
C GLY A 378 8.81 -31.59 12.83
N VAL A 379 9.29 -30.83 11.84
CA VAL A 379 10.32 -29.80 12.02
C VAL A 379 9.75 -28.59 12.77
N THR A 380 8.55 -28.14 12.42
CA THR A 380 7.87 -27.04 13.10
C THR A 380 7.54 -27.38 14.56
N LYS A 381 7.15 -28.62 14.85
CA LYS A 381 6.94 -29.07 16.23
C LYS A 381 8.25 -29.01 17.04
N LEU A 382 9.35 -29.50 16.49
CA LEU A 382 10.67 -29.42 17.10
C LEU A 382 11.16 -27.97 17.22
N ALA A 383 10.92 -27.14 16.20
CA ALA A 383 11.27 -25.73 16.20
C ALA A 383 10.43 -24.95 17.21
N ARG A 384 9.10 -25.20 17.31
CA ARG A 384 8.22 -24.62 18.34
C ARG A 384 8.59 -25.07 19.76
N GLU A 385 8.98 -26.31 19.95
CA GLU A 385 9.50 -26.78 21.25
C GLU A 385 10.80 -26.08 21.60
N ARG A 386 11.69 -25.89 20.62
CA ARG A 386 12.93 -25.11 20.78
C ARG A 386 12.64 -23.63 20.98
N SER A 387 11.72 -23.05 20.19
CA SER A 387 11.29 -21.65 20.29
C SER A 387 10.54 -21.36 21.59
N LYS A 388 9.66 -22.26 22.07
CA LYS A 388 9.04 -22.11 23.39
C LYS A 388 10.06 -22.16 24.51
N LYS A 389 11.07 -23.02 24.39
CA LYS A 389 12.23 -23.01 25.30
C LYS A 389 13.09 -21.77 25.14
N ALA A 390 13.23 -21.24 23.93
CA ALA A 390 13.97 -20.02 23.60
C ALA A 390 13.18 -18.72 23.86
N ASN A 391 11.84 -18.72 23.71
CA ASN A 391 11.00 -17.54 23.99
C ASN A 391 10.95 -17.17 25.48
N LEU A 392 11.17 -18.13 26.36
CA LEU A 392 11.45 -17.82 27.78
C LEU A 392 12.83 -17.13 27.96
N HIS A 393 13.74 -17.19 26.94
CA HIS A 393 15.08 -16.62 26.97
C HIS A 393 15.60 -16.21 25.58
N ASN A 394 14.75 -15.63 24.70
CA ASN A 394 15.24 -15.14 23.40
C ASN A 394 16.16 -13.94 23.60
N LYS A 395 17.45 -14.22 23.79
CA LYS A 395 18.49 -13.18 23.96
C LYS A 395 18.62 -12.26 22.75
N LYS A 396 18.04 -12.63 21.61
CA LYS A 396 18.11 -11.88 20.34
C LYS A 396 17.01 -10.85 20.17
N LEU A 397 15.82 -11.09 20.76
CA LEU A 397 14.68 -10.19 20.69
C LEU A 397 14.63 -9.28 21.94
N ARG A 398 14.63 -7.99 21.71
CA ARG A 398 14.26 -6.97 22.69
C ARG A 398 12.89 -6.43 22.29
N ASP A 399 11.84 -7.05 22.79
CA ASP A 399 10.47 -6.79 22.39
C ASP A 399 9.96 -5.41 22.82
N CYS A 400 8.87 -4.95 22.19
CA CYS A 400 8.10 -3.77 22.58
C CYS A 400 6.81 -4.19 23.28
N ARG A 401 6.08 -3.21 23.84
CA ARG A 401 4.84 -3.46 24.60
C ARG A 401 3.60 -3.51 23.73
N ILE A 402 3.59 -2.77 22.62
CA ILE A 402 2.45 -2.63 21.72
C ILE A 402 2.78 -3.32 20.40
N HIS A 403 1.92 -4.24 19.98
CA HIS A 403 2.07 -4.97 18.74
C HIS A 403 1.02 -4.57 17.71
N PHE A 404 1.29 -4.80 16.43
CA PHE A 404 0.36 -4.56 15.35
C PHE A 404 -0.91 -5.41 15.47
N SER A 405 -0.75 -6.64 16.00
CA SER A 405 -1.87 -7.54 16.31
C SER A 405 -2.77 -7.07 17.45
N ASP A 406 -2.42 -6.03 18.21
CA ASP A 406 -3.22 -5.49 19.30
C ASP A 406 -4.39 -4.65 18.79
N ALA A 407 -5.47 -5.30 18.38
CA ALA A 407 -6.61 -4.68 17.71
C ALA A 407 -7.23 -3.47 18.45
N LYS A 408 -7.08 -3.41 19.78
CA LYS A 408 -7.67 -2.36 20.63
C LYS A 408 -6.73 -1.17 20.87
N ASN A 409 -5.48 -1.24 20.47
CA ASN A 409 -4.49 -0.19 20.73
C ASN A 409 -4.42 0.79 19.56
N ASN A 410 -4.66 2.07 19.80
CA ASN A 410 -4.63 3.12 18.80
C ASN A 410 -3.21 3.44 18.26
N ARG A 411 -2.14 2.98 18.95
CA ARG A 411 -0.74 3.14 18.52
C ARG A 411 -0.18 1.89 17.83
N LYS A 412 -0.98 0.89 17.52
CA LYS A 412 -0.52 -0.37 16.89
C LYS A 412 0.19 -0.15 15.56
N GLU A 413 -0.22 0.87 14.79
CA GLU A 413 0.39 1.23 13.49
C GLU A 413 1.83 1.77 13.64
N GLU A 414 2.21 2.25 14.83
CA GLU A 414 3.57 2.71 15.12
C GLU A 414 4.53 1.54 15.42
N SER A 415 3.98 0.32 15.64
CA SER A 415 4.77 -0.84 16.03
C SER A 415 5.82 -1.19 14.96
N SER A 416 7.06 -1.39 15.38
CA SER A 416 8.17 -1.68 14.48
C SER A 416 9.19 -2.61 15.13
N ILE A 417 9.90 -3.37 14.28
CA ILE A 417 11.04 -4.20 14.69
C ILE A 417 12.25 -3.85 13.84
N PHE A 418 13.38 -3.56 14.49
CA PHE A 418 14.65 -3.35 13.81
C PHE A 418 15.43 -4.66 13.78
N ILE A 419 15.73 -5.15 12.58
CA ILE A 419 16.61 -6.31 12.36
C ILE A 419 18.03 -5.78 12.16
N THR A 420 18.94 -6.09 13.09
CA THR A 420 20.29 -5.50 13.13
C THR A 420 21.37 -6.55 12.91
N GLU A 421 22.50 -6.10 12.41
CA GLU A 421 23.72 -6.85 12.33
C GLU A 421 24.45 -6.83 13.69
N GLY A 422 24.40 -7.96 14.40
CA GLY A 422 25.17 -8.12 15.63
C GLY A 422 24.69 -7.34 16.86
N LEU A 423 25.44 -7.52 17.97
CA LEU A 423 25.05 -7.00 19.28
C LEU A 423 25.40 -5.52 19.48
N SER A 424 26.36 -4.97 18.73
CA SER A 424 26.80 -3.58 18.90
C SER A 424 25.71 -2.60 18.45
N ALA A 425 25.27 -2.68 17.19
CA ALA A 425 24.18 -1.88 16.65
C ALA A 425 22.88 -2.09 17.44
N SER A 426 22.55 -3.36 17.74
CA SER A 426 21.40 -3.73 18.58
C SER A 426 21.43 -3.04 19.95
N GLY A 427 22.62 -2.93 20.57
CA GLY A 427 22.79 -2.29 21.88
C GLY A 427 22.49 -0.79 21.85
N SER A 428 22.96 -0.09 20.81
CA SER A 428 22.69 1.34 20.62
C SER A 428 21.21 1.62 20.39
N ILE A 429 20.58 0.89 19.45
CA ILE A 429 19.13 1.03 19.17
C ILE A 429 18.29 0.66 20.40
N THR A 430 18.63 -0.41 21.12
CA THR A 430 17.88 -0.85 22.33
C THR A 430 17.84 0.23 23.41
N LYS A 431 18.93 1.00 23.57
CA LYS A 431 19.00 2.10 24.55
C LYS A 431 18.21 3.34 24.13
N SER A 432 18.03 3.55 22.84
CA SER A 432 17.46 4.78 22.24
C SER A 432 16.00 4.64 21.82
N ARG A 433 15.50 3.41 21.71
CA ARG A 433 14.17 3.10 21.16
C ARG A 433 13.00 3.51 22.07
N ASP A 434 11.83 3.74 21.48
CA ASP A 434 10.57 3.75 22.23
C ASP A 434 10.22 2.30 22.63
N VAL A 435 10.33 1.99 23.91
CA VAL A 435 10.03 0.66 24.45
C VAL A 435 8.57 0.24 24.22
N ASN A 436 7.68 1.20 23.98
CA ASN A 436 6.28 0.88 23.76
C ASN A 436 6.04 0.33 22.34
N THR A 437 6.66 0.90 21.31
CA THR A 437 6.33 0.59 19.91
C THR A 437 7.50 0.04 19.09
N GLN A 438 8.71 0.05 19.62
CA GLN A 438 9.90 -0.37 18.87
C GLN A 438 10.57 -1.59 19.51
N ALA A 439 10.70 -2.66 18.73
CA ALA A 439 11.42 -3.88 19.08
C ALA A 439 12.76 -3.95 18.34
N VAL A 440 13.71 -4.76 18.84
CA VAL A 440 15.01 -5.00 18.18
C VAL A 440 15.29 -6.49 18.14
N PHE A 441 15.69 -6.97 16.98
CA PHE A 441 16.13 -8.34 16.74
C PHE A 441 17.58 -8.34 16.24
N SER A 442 18.47 -9.03 16.94
CA SER A 442 19.90 -9.09 16.60
C SER A 442 20.23 -10.37 15.85
N LEU A 443 20.72 -10.25 14.63
CA LEU A 443 21.31 -11.37 13.89
C LEU A 443 22.69 -11.73 14.44
N ARG A 444 23.10 -12.97 14.29
CA ARG A 444 24.43 -13.43 14.64
C ARG A 444 25.25 -13.70 13.38
N GLY A 445 25.84 -12.63 12.85
CA GLY A 445 26.61 -12.69 11.60
C GLY A 445 25.71 -12.74 10.35
N LYS A 446 26.28 -13.14 9.22
CA LYS A 446 25.55 -13.22 7.93
C LYS A 446 24.54 -14.36 7.97
N PRO A 447 23.25 -14.09 7.69
CA PRO A 447 22.24 -15.15 7.61
C PRO A 447 22.47 -16.07 6.40
N LEU A 448 21.83 -17.23 6.40
CA LEU A 448 21.88 -18.20 5.32
C LEU A 448 21.31 -17.57 4.03
N ASN A 449 21.97 -17.80 2.88
CA ASN A 449 21.36 -17.51 1.60
C ASN A 449 20.19 -18.49 1.33
N SER A 450 18.98 -17.97 1.39
CA SER A 450 17.75 -18.76 1.30
C SER A 450 17.28 -19.02 -0.13
N PHE A 451 17.93 -18.44 -1.13
CA PHE A 451 17.55 -18.62 -2.54
C PHE A 451 17.71 -20.09 -2.98
N GLY A 452 16.64 -20.64 -3.57
CA GLY A 452 16.60 -22.01 -4.06
C GLY A 452 16.59 -23.09 -2.95
N LEU A 453 16.45 -22.69 -1.68
CA LEU A 453 16.29 -23.62 -0.56
C LEU A 453 14.81 -23.93 -0.31
N THR A 454 14.56 -25.14 0.18
CA THR A 454 13.22 -25.51 0.63
C THR A 454 12.89 -24.85 1.98
N LYS A 455 11.62 -24.64 2.25
CA LYS A 455 11.11 -24.07 3.50
C LYS A 455 11.59 -24.87 4.72
N LYS A 456 11.76 -26.19 4.57
CA LYS A 456 12.31 -27.07 5.62
C LYS A 456 13.72 -26.65 6.06
N VAL A 457 14.63 -26.45 5.12
CA VAL A 457 16.02 -26.05 5.42
C VAL A 457 16.07 -24.69 6.11
N VAL A 458 15.20 -23.77 5.68
CA VAL A 458 15.09 -22.43 6.29
C VAL A 458 14.57 -22.51 7.73
N TYR A 459 13.60 -23.38 8.01
CA TYR A 459 13.09 -23.60 9.39
C TYR A 459 14.11 -24.31 10.30
N GLU A 460 15.00 -25.11 9.75
CA GLU A 460 16.11 -25.72 10.50
C GLU A 460 17.19 -24.70 10.87
N ASN A 461 17.26 -23.57 10.14
CA ASN A 461 18.18 -22.48 10.45
C ASN A 461 17.70 -21.70 11.67
N GLU A 462 18.53 -21.62 12.72
CA GLU A 462 18.18 -20.99 13.99
C GLU A 462 17.82 -19.50 13.83
N GLU A 463 18.56 -18.75 13.01
CA GLU A 463 18.36 -17.31 12.81
C GLU A 463 17.00 -17.02 12.21
N PHE A 464 16.68 -17.68 11.09
CA PHE A 464 15.41 -17.49 10.40
C PHE A 464 14.22 -18.06 11.17
N ASN A 465 14.42 -19.15 11.91
CA ASN A 465 13.38 -19.71 12.79
C ASN A 465 13.01 -18.70 13.90
N LEU A 466 14.02 -18.14 14.58
CA LEU A 466 13.79 -17.14 15.62
C LEU A 466 13.21 -15.83 15.08
N LEU A 467 13.59 -15.43 13.86
CA LEU A 467 13.03 -14.25 13.20
C LEU A 467 11.55 -14.45 12.85
N GLN A 468 11.19 -15.59 12.25
CA GLN A 468 9.79 -15.93 11.95
C GLN A 468 8.93 -15.94 13.21
N ALA A 469 9.42 -16.58 14.28
CA ALA A 469 8.73 -16.61 15.57
C ALA A 469 8.60 -15.21 16.20
N ALA A 470 9.62 -14.34 16.04
CA ALA A 470 9.55 -12.97 16.53
C ALA A 470 8.49 -12.14 15.77
N LEU A 471 8.36 -12.35 14.47
CA LEU A 471 7.38 -11.67 13.61
C LEU A 471 5.97 -12.27 13.70
N ASP A 472 5.85 -13.55 14.12
CA ASP A 472 4.62 -14.36 14.13
C ASP A 472 3.97 -14.46 12.74
N ILE A 473 4.79 -14.86 11.75
CA ILE A 473 4.37 -14.97 10.33
C ILE A 473 4.34 -16.42 9.82
N GLU A 474 4.46 -17.41 10.70
CA GLU A 474 4.53 -18.82 10.32
C GLU A 474 3.24 -19.33 9.66
N GLU A 475 2.08 -18.86 10.13
CA GLU A 475 0.75 -19.28 9.67
C GLU A 475 0.06 -18.22 8.76
N GLY A 476 0.75 -17.13 8.43
CA GLY A 476 0.23 -16.03 7.64
C GLY A 476 0.52 -14.67 8.26
N LEU A 477 -0.05 -13.60 7.68
CA LEU A 477 0.18 -12.23 8.16
C LEU A 477 -0.90 -11.72 9.12
N ASP A 478 -1.95 -12.49 9.38
CA ASP A 478 -3.07 -12.07 10.24
C ASP A 478 -2.64 -11.86 11.70
N THR A 479 -1.57 -12.55 12.11
CA THR A 479 -0.96 -12.46 13.44
C THR A 479 0.31 -11.62 13.48
N LEU A 480 0.64 -10.93 12.39
CA LEU A 480 1.85 -10.11 12.29
C LEU A 480 1.99 -9.17 13.50
N ARG A 481 3.13 -9.25 14.18
CA ARG A 481 3.34 -8.53 15.44
C ARG A 481 3.79 -7.09 15.26
N TYR A 482 4.42 -6.75 14.15
CA TYR A 482 4.96 -5.41 13.92
C TYR A 482 4.53 -4.88 12.57
N ASN A 483 3.96 -3.69 12.55
CA ASN A 483 3.53 -3.02 11.31
C ASN A 483 4.72 -2.72 10.37
N LYS A 484 5.88 -2.40 10.95
CA LYS A 484 7.10 -2.12 10.18
C LYS A 484 8.22 -3.09 10.56
N VAL A 485 8.70 -3.83 9.56
CA VAL A 485 9.87 -4.70 9.65
C VAL A 485 11.04 -3.96 9.01
N ILE A 486 11.94 -3.43 9.83
CA ILE A 486 12.97 -2.49 9.41
C ILE A 486 14.33 -3.18 9.41
N VAL A 487 14.94 -3.31 8.25
CA VAL A 487 16.32 -3.83 8.12
C VAL A 487 17.29 -2.69 8.41
N ALA A 488 18.02 -2.81 9.51
CA ALA A 488 18.97 -1.82 10.00
C ALA A 488 20.39 -2.44 10.04
N THR A 489 21.10 -2.33 8.92
CA THR A 489 22.47 -2.84 8.73
C THR A 489 23.43 -1.71 8.48
N ASP A 490 24.71 -1.97 8.67
CA ASP A 490 25.78 -1.03 8.40
C ASP A 490 25.77 -0.57 6.91
N ALA A 491 26.31 0.60 6.63
CA ALA A 491 26.39 1.14 5.27
C ALA A 491 27.55 0.57 4.45
N ASP A 492 28.28 -0.41 4.99
CA ASP A 492 29.39 -1.08 4.32
C ASP A 492 28.94 -2.25 3.43
N VAL A 493 29.90 -2.90 2.77
CA VAL A 493 29.65 -4.02 1.85
C VAL A 493 29.02 -5.22 2.56
N ASP A 494 29.42 -5.49 3.81
CA ASP A 494 28.90 -6.60 4.59
C ASP A 494 27.46 -6.34 5.02
N GLY A 495 27.13 -5.12 5.46
CA GLY A 495 25.78 -4.72 5.80
C GLY A 495 24.84 -4.73 4.59
N MET A 496 25.32 -4.31 3.41
CA MET A 496 24.56 -4.43 2.15
C MET A 496 24.27 -5.89 1.79
N HIS A 497 25.24 -6.79 2.00
CA HIS A 497 25.06 -8.23 1.77
C HIS A 497 24.04 -8.82 2.74
N ILE A 498 24.11 -8.51 4.03
CA ILE A 498 23.13 -8.97 5.04
C ILE A 498 21.72 -8.47 4.69
N ARG A 499 21.59 -7.21 4.28
CA ARG A 499 20.34 -6.63 3.80
C ARG A 499 19.75 -7.46 2.65
N LEU A 500 20.56 -7.77 1.64
CA LEU A 500 20.14 -8.56 0.49
C LEU A 500 19.72 -9.98 0.90
N LEU A 501 20.42 -10.63 1.82
CA LEU A 501 20.07 -11.96 2.33
C LEU A 501 18.71 -11.96 3.07
N ILE A 502 18.43 -10.92 3.88
CA ILE A 502 17.14 -10.78 4.58
C ILE A 502 16.01 -10.50 3.59
N ILE A 503 16.22 -9.59 2.63
CA ILE A 503 15.22 -9.29 1.60
C ILE A 503 14.95 -10.54 0.75
N THR A 504 15.98 -11.31 0.37
CA THR A 504 15.83 -12.58 -0.35
C THR A 504 14.97 -13.57 0.42
N PHE A 505 15.17 -13.67 1.74
CA PHE A 505 14.35 -14.52 2.59
C PHE A 505 12.88 -14.10 2.57
N PHE A 506 12.58 -12.82 2.68
CA PHE A 506 11.20 -12.35 2.62
C PHE A 506 10.59 -12.51 1.21
N LEU A 507 11.35 -12.23 0.14
CA LEU A 507 10.88 -12.41 -1.23
C LEU A 507 10.56 -13.87 -1.55
N GLN A 508 11.36 -14.80 -1.06
CA GLN A 508 11.22 -16.23 -1.35
C GLN A 508 10.07 -16.87 -0.55
N PHE A 509 9.92 -16.53 0.74
CA PHE A 509 9.03 -17.26 1.65
C PHE A 509 7.85 -16.45 2.17
N PHE A 510 7.93 -15.11 2.13
CA PHE A 510 6.92 -14.20 2.67
C PHE A 510 6.71 -12.99 1.74
N PRO A 511 6.49 -13.18 0.43
CA PRO A 511 6.34 -12.07 -0.53
C PRO A 511 5.20 -11.12 -0.16
N GLU A 512 4.13 -11.63 0.48
CA GLU A 512 3.01 -10.82 0.95
C GLU A 512 3.43 -9.77 2.00
N LEU A 513 4.47 -10.03 2.78
CA LEU A 513 5.00 -9.05 3.74
C LEU A 513 5.53 -7.80 3.02
N ILE A 514 6.14 -7.99 1.85
CA ILE A 514 6.66 -6.90 1.00
C ILE A 514 5.50 -6.26 0.23
N LYS A 515 4.64 -7.06 -0.42
CA LYS A 515 3.49 -6.55 -1.19
C LYS A 515 2.53 -5.70 -0.36
N LYS A 516 2.34 -6.05 0.91
CA LYS A 516 1.53 -5.27 1.86
C LYS A 516 2.28 -4.09 2.49
N GLY A 517 3.52 -3.85 2.09
CA GLY A 517 4.27 -2.67 2.46
C GLY A 517 4.85 -2.68 3.88
N HIS A 518 5.07 -3.84 4.47
CA HIS A 518 5.58 -3.96 5.84
C HIS A 518 7.11 -3.95 5.95
N VAL A 519 7.87 -4.11 4.85
CA VAL A 519 9.33 -4.22 4.87
C VAL A 519 9.99 -2.91 4.48
N PHE A 520 10.93 -2.47 5.31
CA PHE A 520 11.65 -1.21 5.12
C PHE A 520 13.15 -1.40 5.35
N VAL A 521 13.94 -0.50 4.76
CA VAL A 521 15.37 -0.33 5.02
C VAL A 521 15.56 0.98 5.76
N LEU A 522 16.29 0.95 6.88
CA LEU A 522 16.66 2.15 7.61
C LEU A 522 17.78 2.87 6.87
N GLN A 523 17.54 4.10 6.47
CA GLN A 523 18.61 4.99 6.01
C GLN A 523 19.34 5.55 7.23
N THR A 524 20.65 5.34 7.30
CA THR A 524 21.51 5.84 8.36
C THR A 524 22.43 6.94 7.82
N PRO A 525 22.77 7.95 8.63
CA PRO A 525 23.63 9.02 8.16
C PRO A 525 25.04 8.49 7.86
N LEU A 526 25.62 8.98 6.78
CA LEU A 526 27.01 8.70 6.40
C LEU A 526 27.98 9.64 7.08
N PHE A 527 27.54 10.88 7.38
CA PHE A 527 28.38 11.90 8.00
C PHE A 527 27.65 12.64 9.10
N ARG A 528 28.41 13.02 10.12
CA ARG A 528 28.04 14.01 11.11
C ARG A 528 28.88 15.25 10.89
N VAL A 529 28.24 16.39 10.65
CA VAL A 529 28.88 17.71 10.53
C VAL A 529 28.42 18.56 11.70
N ARG A 530 29.33 19.04 12.55
CA ARG A 530 28.98 19.88 13.70
C ARG A 530 29.92 21.06 13.86
N ASN A 531 29.39 22.16 14.36
CA ASN A 531 30.21 23.33 14.69
C ASN A 531 29.72 24.00 15.96
N ARG A 532 30.62 24.72 16.63
CA ARG A 532 30.24 25.49 17.82
C ARG A 532 29.29 26.61 17.44
N ARG A 533 28.26 26.84 18.24
CA ARG A 533 27.26 27.91 18.00
C ARG A 533 27.93 29.29 17.83
N THR A 534 29.03 29.53 18.53
CA THR A 534 29.80 30.78 18.46
C THR A 534 30.51 31.03 17.12
N LYS A 535 30.76 29.95 16.35
CA LYS A 535 31.40 30.05 15.02
C LYS A 535 30.37 30.18 13.88
N ILE A 536 29.09 29.93 14.13
CA ILE A 536 28.03 29.97 13.12
C ILE A 536 27.54 31.41 12.98
N LYS A 537 27.75 32.00 11.80
CA LYS A 537 27.36 33.39 11.50
C LYS A 537 25.87 33.51 11.15
N ASP A 538 25.26 32.46 10.60
CA ASP A 538 23.87 32.47 10.18
C ASP A 538 22.92 32.26 11.37
N LYS A 539 22.25 33.33 11.75
CA LYS A 539 21.27 33.33 12.84
C LYS A 539 20.04 32.44 12.54
N ALA A 540 19.70 32.22 11.25
CA ALA A 540 18.59 31.40 10.88
C ALA A 540 18.87 29.92 11.19
N VAL A 541 20.12 29.47 10.96
CA VAL A 541 20.56 28.11 11.30
C VAL A 541 20.50 27.86 12.81
N ILE A 542 20.88 28.85 13.60
CA ILE A 542 20.82 28.77 15.07
C ILE A 542 19.36 28.71 15.53
N ALA A 543 18.48 29.53 14.96
CA ALA A 543 17.08 29.59 15.31
C ALA A 543 16.33 28.29 14.91
N ASP A 544 16.66 27.68 13.75
CA ASP A 544 16.11 26.41 13.32
C ASP A 544 16.53 25.27 14.28
N ALA A 545 17.80 25.24 14.66
CA ALA A 545 18.28 24.27 15.65
C ALA A 545 17.59 24.43 17.02
N ASP A 546 17.31 25.65 17.43
CA ASP A 546 16.62 25.92 18.70
C ASP A 546 15.13 25.54 18.66
N LYS A 547 14.49 25.63 17.51
CA LYS A 547 13.09 25.18 17.31
C LYS A 547 12.92 23.67 17.41
N LYS A 548 13.97 22.92 17.06
CA LYS A 548 13.96 21.44 17.07
C LYS A 548 14.26 20.85 18.45
N LEU A 549 14.63 21.66 19.43
CA LEU A 549 14.85 21.20 20.79
C LEU A 549 13.52 20.82 21.47
N ALA A 550 13.50 19.68 22.12
CA ALA A 550 12.37 19.27 22.94
C ALA A 550 12.15 20.22 24.12
N LYS A 551 10.91 20.36 24.57
CA LYS A 551 10.55 21.25 25.68
C LYS A 551 11.30 20.84 26.96
N GLY A 552 12.28 21.66 27.39
CA GLY A 552 13.11 21.42 28.58
C GLY A 552 14.51 20.86 28.28
N GLU A 553 14.85 20.62 27.04
CA GLU A 553 16.17 20.19 26.63
C GLU A 553 17.19 21.35 26.72
N ARG A 554 18.40 21.07 27.24
CA ARG A 554 19.45 22.09 27.34
C ARG A 554 20.06 22.33 25.96
N LYS A 555 20.28 23.62 25.63
CA LYS A 555 20.97 23.99 24.39
C LYS A 555 22.41 23.46 24.41
N SER A 556 22.74 22.63 23.42
CA SER A 556 24.13 22.21 23.21
C SER A 556 25.00 23.35 22.74
N ASP A 557 26.29 23.35 23.11
CA ASP A 557 27.30 24.31 22.59
C ASP A 557 27.57 24.10 21.10
N PHE A 558 27.18 22.95 20.55
CA PHE A 558 27.32 22.58 19.15
C PHE A 558 25.97 22.53 18.44
N ILE A 559 25.97 22.89 17.17
CA ILE A 559 24.89 22.55 16.24
C ILE A 559 25.38 21.42 15.35
N THR A 560 24.63 20.32 15.32
CA THR A 560 24.98 19.12 14.58
C THR A 560 23.99 18.94 13.43
N ARG A 561 24.51 18.56 12.25
CA ARG A 561 23.72 18.08 11.10
C ARG A 561 24.19 16.68 10.73
N TYR A 562 23.23 15.81 10.52
CA TYR A 562 23.47 14.47 10.02
C TYR A 562 23.17 14.44 8.52
N CYS A 563 24.10 13.90 7.75
CA CYS A 563 24.04 13.93 6.28
C CYS A 563 24.05 12.52 5.73
N TYR A 564 23.14 12.24 4.82
CA TYR A 564 22.89 10.94 4.22
C TYR A 564 23.47 10.83 2.81
N SER A 565 23.98 11.93 2.27
CA SER A 565 24.67 11.97 1.00
C SER A 565 25.84 12.97 1.05
N GLU A 566 26.68 12.94 0.04
CA GLU A 566 27.79 13.88 -0.13
C GLU A 566 27.27 15.32 -0.35
N GLU A 567 26.18 15.47 -1.10
CA GLU A 567 25.53 16.76 -1.33
C GLU A 567 25.02 17.37 -0.03
N GLU A 568 24.37 16.56 0.82
CA GLU A 568 23.93 16.99 2.15
C GLU A 568 25.11 17.39 3.02
N ARG A 569 26.24 16.68 2.94
CA ARG A 569 27.48 17.03 3.66
C ARG A 569 27.99 18.40 3.24
N VAL A 570 28.12 18.65 1.94
CA VAL A 570 28.58 19.94 1.40
C VAL A 570 27.65 21.07 1.81
N ALA A 571 26.33 20.85 1.74
CA ALA A 571 25.34 21.83 2.17
C ALA A 571 25.43 22.12 3.68
N ALA A 572 25.66 21.09 4.50
CA ALA A 572 25.83 21.23 5.94
C ALA A 572 27.11 22.02 6.31
N ILE A 573 28.21 21.76 5.61
CA ILE A 573 29.47 22.51 5.78
C ILE A 573 29.24 23.99 5.49
N ARG A 574 28.60 24.33 4.39
CA ARG A 574 28.29 25.73 4.03
C ARG A 574 27.42 26.42 5.08
N ALA A 575 26.40 25.70 5.59
CA ALA A 575 25.46 26.24 6.56
C ALA A 575 26.07 26.44 7.96
N LEU A 576 26.96 25.54 8.40
CA LEU A 576 27.56 25.57 9.73
C LEU A 576 28.80 26.49 9.81
N GLY A 577 29.27 27.05 8.68
CA GLY A 577 30.36 28.01 8.64
C GLY A 577 31.77 27.39 8.65
N PRO A 578 32.82 28.18 8.89
CA PRO A 578 34.20 27.73 8.74
C PRO A 578 34.60 26.66 9.77
N ASP A 579 35.46 25.75 9.36
CA ASP A 579 36.08 24.68 10.15
C ASP A 579 35.08 23.85 10.98
N PRO A 580 34.04 23.23 10.37
CA PRO A 580 33.18 22.32 11.07
C PRO A 580 33.91 20.99 11.33
N GLU A 581 33.62 20.36 12.45
CA GLU A 581 34.07 19.02 12.72
C GLU A 581 33.24 18.03 11.90
N ILE A 582 33.90 17.20 11.09
CA ILE A 582 33.26 16.20 10.22
C ILE A 582 33.65 14.80 10.72
N THR A 583 32.67 13.96 10.96
CA THR A 583 32.86 12.56 11.30
C THR A 583 32.15 11.70 10.23
N ARG A 584 32.86 10.73 9.65
CA ARG A 584 32.26 9.72 8.77
C ARG A 584 31.89 8.49 9.62
N PHE A 585 30.63 8.04 9.51
CA PHE A 585 30.21 6.79 10.14
C PHE A 585 30.41 5.63 9.16
N LYS A 586 31.09 4.60 9.62
CA LYS A 586 31.31 3.35 8.86
C LYS A 586 30.26 2.29 9.20
N GLY A 587 29.79 2.29 10.45
CA GLY A 587 28.79 1.34 10.92
C GLY A 587 27.90 1.93 12.02
N LEU A 588 26.76 1.27 12.24
CA LEU A 588 25.76 1.65 13.24
C LEU A 588 26.32 1.61 14.67
N GLY A 589 27.32 0.78 14.91
CA GLY A 589 27.97 0.64 16.22
C GLY A 589 28.81 1.87 16.62
N GLU A 590 29.17 2.75 15.66
CA GLU A 590 29.91 3.98 15.91
C GLU A 590 29.01 5.13 16.36
N ILE A 591 27.69 5.01 16.16
CA ILE A 591 26.71 6.01 16.55
C ILE A 591 26.34 5.80 18.01
N SER A 592 26.49 6.85 18.82
CA SER A 592 26.14 6.77 20.23
C SER A 592 24.62 6.62 20.42
N PRO A 593 24.16 6.01 21.53
CA PRO A 593 22.72 5.89 21.79
C PRO A 593 21.98 7.23 21.80
N ASP A 594 22.60 8.29 22.29
CA ASP A 594 21.99 9.61 22.35
C ASP A 594 21.79 10.22 20.95
N GLU A 595 22.67 9.86 19.99
CA GLU A 595 22.54 10.26 18.60
C GLU A 595 21.50 9.38 17.86
N PHE A 596 21.39 8.10 18.22
CA PHE A 596 20.43 7.20 17.58
C PHE A 596 18.97 7.63 17.73
N VAL A 597 18.60 8.31 18.82
CA VAL A 597 17.25 8.85 19.03
C VAL A 597 16.79 9.70 17.84
N HIS A 598 17.71 10.42 17.18
CA HIS A 598 17.40 11.26 16.02
C HIS A 598 17.13 10.46 14.73
N PHE A 599 17.54 9.19 14.65
CA PHE A 599 17.42 8.37 13.43
C PHE A 599 16.31 7.34 13.49
N ILE A 600 15.82 7.00 14.68
CA ILE A 600 14.76 6.01 14.89
C ILE A 600 13.50 6.63 15.50
N GLY A 601 13.48 7.97 15.65
CA GLY A 601 12.33 8.74 16.13
C GLY A 601 11.25 8.93 15.04
N PRO A 602 10.33 9.89 15.25
CA PRO A 602 9.24 10.16 14.29
C PRO A 602 9.73 10.54 12.89
N ASP A 603 10.90 11.17 12.81
CA ASP A 603 11.50 11.64 11.54
C ASP A 603 12.49 10.63 10.94
N MET A 604 12.43 9.34 11.33
CA MET A 604 13.30 8.31 10.78
C MET A 604 13.11 8.18 9.26
N ARG A 605 14.22 8.11 8.53
CA ARG A 605 14.20 7.93 7.08
C ARG A 605 14.13 6.43 6.76
N LEU A 606 12.99 6.02 6.22
CA LEU A 606 12.74 4.64 5.81
C LEU A 606 12.57 4.57 4.31
N GLU A 607 13.25 3.63 3.68
CA GLU A 607 13.05 3.25 2.30
C GLU A 607 12.21 1.97 2.27
N GLN A 608 11.01 2.06 1.70
CA GLN A 608 10.11 0.91 1.60
C GLN A 608 10.61 -0.04 0.53
N VAL A 609 10.65 -1.32 0.84
CA VAL A 609 10.94 -2.36 -0.15
C VAL A 609 9.66 -2.61 -0.95
N THR A 610 9.68 -2.28 -2.23
CA THR A 610 8.54 -2.43 -3.14
C THR A 610 8.83 -3.46 -4.22
N LEU A 611 7.78 -4.07 -4.75
CA LEU A 611 7.82 -4.96 -5.91
C LEU A 611 7.04 -4.30 -7.04
N HIS A 612 7.74 -3.95 -8.13
CA HIS A 612 7.09 -3.45 -9.33
C HIS A 612 6.74 -4.60 -10.27
N LYS A 613 5.65 -4.46 -11.04
CA LYS A 613 5.16 -5.47 -11.97
C LYS A 613 6.15 -5.85 -13.08
N THR A 614 7.05 -4.92 -13.42
CA THR A 614 8.12 -5.12 -14.40
C THR A 614 9.33 -5.85 -13.84
N ASP A 615 9.39 -6.03 -12.52
CA ASP A 615 10.53 -6.65 -11.87
C ASP A 615 10.55 -8.15 -12.13
N GLN A 616 11.55 -8.60 -12.87
CA GLN A 616 11.82 -10.01 -13.06
C GLN A 616 12.50 -10.58 -11.80
N VAL A 617 11.79 -10.57 -10.68
CA VAL A 617 12.33 -10.85 -9.34
C VAL A 617 13.09 -12.18 -9.31
N GLN A 618 12.54 -13.24 -9.90
CA GLN A 618 13.21 -14.55 -9.94
C GLN A 618 14.51 -14.52 -10.73
N LYS A 619 14.55 -13.80 -11.86
CA LYS A 619 15.79 -13.65 -12.63
C LYS A 619 16.83 -12.83 -11.89
N LEU A 620 16.41 -11.75 -11.22
CA LEU A 620 17.29 -10.94 -10.37
C LEU A 620 17.82 -11.74 -9.18
N LEU A 621 16.95 -12.49 -8.50
CA LEU A 621 17.37 -13.37 -7.41
C LEU A 621 18.32 -14.47 -7.91
N ALA A 622 18.02 -15.12 -9.04
CA ALA A 622 18.90 -16.12 -9.64
C ALA A 622 20.26 -15.51 -10.01
N TYR A 623 20.25 -14.30 -10.55
CA TYR A 623 21.48 -13.59 -10.91
C TYR A 623 22.33 -13.21 -9.69
N TYR A 624 21.72 -12.54 -8.67
CA TYR A 624 22.46 -12.03 -7.52
C TYR A 624 22.70 -13.09 -6.44
N MET A 625 21.77 -14.00 -6.21
CA MET A 625 21.79 -14.95 -5.11
C MET A 625 22.00 -16.41 -5.54
N GLY A 626 21.86 -16.70 -6.83
CA GLY A 626 22.06 -18.03 -7.40
C GLY A 626 23.54 -18.41 -7.55
N LYS A 627 23.77 -19.56 -8.21
CA LYS A 627 25.11 -20.11 -8.46
C LYS A 627 25.83 -19.50 -9.69
N ASN A 628 25.29 -18.43 -10.26
CA ASN A 628 25.79 -17.80 -11.48
C ASN A 628 27.01 -16.91 -11.22
N THR A 629 28.12 -17.50 -10.80
CA THR A 629 29.35 -16.79 -10.47
C THR A 629 30.05 -16.15 -11.69
N PRO A 630 30.11 -16.80 -12.87
CA PRO A 630 30.82 -16.22 -14.01
C PRO A 630 30.22 -14.92 -14.53
N GLU A 631 28.90 -14.85 -14.70
CA GLU A 631 28.23 -13.63 -15.18
C GLU A 631 28.38 -12.46 -14.19
N ARG A 632 28.29 -12.75 -12.87
CA ARG A 632 28.54 -11.73 -11.84
C ARG A 632 29.99 -11.25 -11.85
N GLN A 633 30.94 -12.15 -12.07
CA GLN A 633 32.36 -11.79 -12.17
C GLN A 633 32.61 -10.88 -13.39
N ASN A 634 32.02 -11.21 -14.52
CA ASN A 634 32.12 -10.37 -15.72
C ASN A 634 31.49 -9.00 -15.49
N PHE A 635 30.28 -8.95 -14.86
CA PHE A 635 29.64 -7.69 -14.52
C PHE A 635 30.51 -6.81 -13.61
N ILE A 636 31.17 -7.40 -12.61
CA ILE A 636 32.07 -6.67 -11.71
C ILE A 636 33.26 -6.13 -12.49
N ILE A 637 33.86 -6.94 -13.40
CA ILE A 637 34.98 -6.53 -14.22
C ILE A 637 34.58 -5.39 -15.17
N ASP A 638 33.43 -5.51 -15.84
CA ASP A 638 32.94 -4.55 -16.82
C ASP A 638 32.56 -3.20 -16.19
N ASN A 639 32.18 -3.21 -14.91
CA ASN A 639 31.75 -2.03 -14.16
C ASN A 639 32.76 -1.61 -13.07
N LEU A 640 33.96 -2.15 -13.09
CA LEU A 640 35.01 -1.79 -12.13
C LEU A 640 35.45 -0.35 -12.38
N VAL A 641 35.08 0.56 -11.51
CA VAL A 641 35.65 1.91 -11.47
C VAL A 641 36.91 1.83 -10.63
N ILE A 642 38.07 1.96 -11.29
CA ILE A 642 39.35 2.12 -10.59
C ILE A 642 39.31 3.55 -10.02
N GLU A 643 39.26 3.68 -8.71
CA GLU A 643 39.54 4.95 -8.04
C GLU A 643 40.98 5.30 -8.41
N GLU A 644 41.20 6.25 -9.33
CA GLU A 644 42.51 6.86 -9.48
C GLU A 644 42.84 7.49 -8.14
N ASP A 645 43.98 7.12 -7.55
CA ASP A 645 44.49 7.76 -6.34
C ASP A 645 44.45 9.27 -6.57
N LEU A 646 43.47 9.93 -5.95
CA LEU A 646 43.43 11.38 -5.91
C LEU A 646 44.74 11.79 -5.21
N PRO A 647 45.59 12.66 -5.84
CA PRO A 647 46.80 13.09 -5.19
C PRO A 647 46.42 13.66 -3.82
N GLU A 648 47.14 13.21 -2.77
CA GLU A 648 47.00 13.75 -1.42
C GLU A 648 47.05 15.27 -1.56
N GLU A 649 45.95 15.94 -1.23
CA GLU A 649 45.91 17.40 -1.19
C GLU A 649 47.02 17.83 -0.21
N GLU A 650 48.10 18.41 -0.75
CA GLU A 650 49.11 19.07 0.02
C GLU A 650 48.41 19.96 1.06
N GLU A 651 48.66 19.71 2.35
CA GLU A 651 48.30 20.62 3.44
C GLU A 651 48.82 22.01 3.11
N THR A 652 48.02 22.81 2.44
CA THR A 652 48.27 24.24 2.36
C THR A 652 48.01 24.84 3.74
N GLN A 653 49.09 24.98 4.50
CA GLN A 653 49.19 25.89 5.60
C GLN A 653 48.73 27.28 5.16
N PHE A 654 47.63 27.77 5.74
CA PHE A 654 47.35 29.17 5.95
C PHE A 654 46.70 29.39 7.31
#